data_3a818e2428c584e46de61df52710c327
#
_entry.id   3a818e2428c584e46de61df52710c327
#
_cell.length_a   1.000
_cell.length_b   1.000
_cell.length_c   1.000
_cell.angle_alpha   90.00
_cell.angle_beta   90.00
_cell.angle_gamma   90.00
#
_symmetry.space_group_name_H-M   'P 1'
#
loop_
_entity.id
_entity.type
_entity.pdbx_description
1 polymer ?
#
loop_
_entity_poly.entity_id
_entity_poly.type
_entity_poly.pdbx_seq_one_letter_code
_entity_poly.pdbx_strand_id
1 'polypeptide(L)'
;MNYKRKILPKLHKKNLFIMFRIPTLTVLFLGFLFMNCEGNKTKSVDYIQLELSWTHEKNPIGEALGAGNITLKNVGITPLPAQKWTIYFSQITGPKPIPESLKGLKISNVVGELNKIEPDPTFMGLKPKEEKSFSYTSKEGVSFNYACVPQGVFLVYEDENGVEQKSEVIVNITPFKRKEQFQLSAEDRKPLPDAFWRFDQQEDVSLIPAENIPLILPTPMYSKKTEGTFILNGKINISAPKELDNEKSYLQEVLNPLFSPNKQGQSMISMEIKSLKGLEKAESYQLEISKMGVHITGADAKGVFYGIQSLLHLLPPDAFSKKQASITLPNLMIKDAPRYEYRGYHLDVGRNFHSKKTILRLLDVLAHYKINKFHFHLTDDEGWRLEIPGLPELTDFGSKRGYSKNEKEHLLPAYGSGLTANAEKSSGTGHYTKADFLEIIRFAKARHITVIPEIDIPGHARAAIKSMEARQAKLSLDGNKAAAEQYRLFTPNDKSQYRSVQNYPDNVLDVCKESTYTFIGKIFDELIKMYDEAGVPLKTMHVGGDEVPEGVWKASPSCLDLLTKLPKGNSKDILTQYFLERLDKMLDERGVQLAGWEEVALIRIPKEPKGFGYAPNPKFTKDGFLAFVWNSLGESVNLSYRLANAGYDVVLSNVTNLYFDLSYDGHPAEPGLNWGGYVDTKTAWRFSPNNQFAAVLKDVQGNDMPIAQWENTMEWLKPEGKSHIKGIQGQLWTETVKTESMLFYYTLPKLLGLAERAWTPEPAWEAKRNSPEREKLLNADWQLFANKVGQHELKKLDYIFGGYSYRVPPPGARIVNDKVKVNSPFPGMMIRYTLDGSEPTKDSKRYEKPVDLKKGQIIKIAIFSSNGRMSRTVTLPAKPGELTD
;
A
#
# COMPACT_ATOMS: atom_id res chain seq x y z
N MET A 1 -2.63 -15.19 58.16
CA MET A 1 -1.67 -16.29 58.41
C MET A 1 -0.39 -16.04 57.65
N ASN A 2 0.62 -15.78 58.42
CA ASN A 2 2.03 -15.64 58.19
C ASN A 2 2.70 -16.73 57.27
N TYR A 3 3.70 -16.38 56.44
CA TYR A 3 5.14 -16.54 56.66
C TYR A 3 5.92 -16.07 55.42
N LYS A 4 6.68 -15.01 55.58
CA LYS A 4 8.13 -14.75 55.77
C LYS A 4 9.02 -14.97 54.52
N ARG A 5 9.50 -13.87 54.03
CA ARG A 5 10.81 -13.30 53.68
C ARG A 5 12.08 -14.16 53.89
N LYS A 6 13.01 -14.07 52.90
CA LYS A 6 14.49 -13.98 53.06
C LYS A 6 15.04 -13.45 51.71
N ILE A 7 15.55 -12.26 51.59
CA ILE A 7 16.81 -11.54 51.98
C ILE A 7 17.99 -11.94 51.09
N LEU A 8 18.46 -10.93 50.39
CA LEU A 8 19.68 -10.74 49.58
C LEU A 8 20.99 -10.97 50.33
N PRO A 9 22.17 -11.00 49.64
CA PRO A 9 23.02 -9.83 49.79
C PRO A 9 23.64 -9.26 48.50
N LYS A 10 23.84 -7.96 48.57
CA LYS A 10 24.64 -7.09 47.69
C LYS A 10 26.14 -7.38 47.81
N LEU A 11 26.87 -7.12 46.72
CA LEU A 11 28.24 -6.63 46.82
C LEU A 11 28.59 -5.65 45.71
N HIS A 12 29.41 -4.68 46.08
CA HIS A 12 29.70 -3.40 45.51
C HIS A 12 30.90 -3.35 44.54
N LYS A 13 30.78 -2.47 43.51
CA LYS A 13 31.76 -1.48 42.94
C LYS A 13 33.23 -1.90 42.64
N LYS A 14 33.69 -1.63 41.43
CA LYS A 14 34.55 -0.46 41.12
C LYS A 14 34.90 -0.36 39.63
N ASN A 15 34.92 0.87 39.14
CA ASN A 15 35.39 1.36 37.84
C ASN A 15 36.84 1.04 37.53
N LEU A 16 37.21 0.83 36.25
CA LEU A 16 38.36 1.48 35.68
C LEU A 16 38.27 1.56 34.14
N PHE A 17 38.38 2.79 33.65
CA PHE A 17 38.68 3.12 32.25
C PHE A 17 40.13 2.82 31.93
N ILE A 18 40.46 2.17 30.82
CA ILE A 18 41.72 2.39 30.11
C ILE A 18 41.48 2.21 28.59
N MET A 19 41.74 3.28 27.86
CA MET A 19 42.04 3.33 26.41
C MET A 19 43.38 2.65 26.16
N PHE A 20 43.51 1.83 25.11
CA PHE A 20 44.75 1.68 24.38
C PHE A 20 44.56 1.39 22.90
N ARG A 21 45.45 2.01 22.14
CA ARG A 21 45.63 2.01 20.69
C ARG A 21 46.21 0.71 20.17
N ILE A 22 45.85 0.44 18.85
CA ILE A 22 46.46 -0.56 17.99
C ILE A 22 47.94 -0.30 17.78
N PRO A 23 48.83 -1.32 17.67
CA PRO A 23 49.49 -1.49 16.39
C PRO A 23 49.63 -2.94 15.90
N THR A 24 49.90 -3.02 14.61
CA THR A 24 50.03 -4.11 13.66
C THR A 24 51.22 -5.06 13.91
N LEU A 25 51.11 -6.27 13.35
CA LEU A 25 52.13 -7.30 12.97
C LEU A 25 52.73 -8.19 14.07
N THR A 26 52.62 -9.52 13.95
CA THR A 26 53.59 -10.43 13.31
C THR A 26 53.16 -11.90 13.52
N VAL A 27 53.30 -12.68 12.47
CA VAL A 27 53.11 -14.14 12.38
C VAL A 27 54.10 -14.86 13.28
N LEU A 28 53.67 -15.88 14.03
CA LEU A 28 54.56 -17.00 14.47
C LEU A 28 53.74 -18.28 14.65
N PHE A 29 54.19 -19.32 13.92
CA PHE A 29 53.78 -20.71 14.01
C PHE A 29 54.18 -21.31 15.37
N LEU A 30 53.24 -22.05 15.99
CA LEU A 30 53.59 -23.13 16.91
C LEU A 30 52.48 -24.18 16.87
N GLY A 31 52.88 -25.38 16.47
CA GLY A 31 52.01 -26.52 16.39
C GLY A 31 51.72 -27.11 17.77
N PHE A 32 50.51 -27.68 17.92
CA PHE A 32 50.18 -28.61 18.99
C PHE A 32 49.32 -29.75 18.47
N LEU A 33 49.76 -30.92 18.82
CA LEU A 33 49.33 -32.27 18.69
C LEU A 33 47.86 -32.56 18.42
N PHE A 34 47.70 -33.46 17.48
CA PHE A 34 46.47 -34.21 17.18
C PHE A 34 45.94 -34.98 18.37
N MET A 35 44.68 -34.77 18.71
CA MET A 35 43.80 -35.77 19.29
C MET A 35 42.68 -36.02 18.28
N ASN A 36 42.63 -37.20 17.71
CA ASN A 36 41.58 -37.70 16.84
C ASN A 36 40.23 -37.69 17.61
N CYS A 37 39.35 -36.76 17.26
CA CYS A 37 37.90 -36.96 17.34
C CYS A 37 37.42 -37.19 15.91
N GLU A 38 36.99 -38.39 15.60
CA GLU A 38 36.18 -38.65 14.40
C GLU A 38 34.85 -37.93 14.56
N GLY A 39 34.84 -36.63 14.23
CA GLY A 39 33.62 -35.86 13.96
C GLY A 39 33.15 -36.22 12.57
N ASN A 40 31.95 -36.74 12.44
CA ASN A 40 31.21 -36.81 11.19
C ASN A 40 31.40 -35.51 10.41
N LYS A 41 32.21 -35.51 9.36
CA LYS A 41 32.21 -34.50 8.34
C LYS A 41 30.85 -34.56 7.64
N THR A 42 29.91 -33.74 8.05
CA THR A 42 28.83 -33.34 7.15
C THR A 42 29.53 -32.81 5.89
N LYS A 43 29.48 -33.59 4.80
CA LYS A 43 29.87 -33.11 3.47
C LYS A 43 29.09 -31.84 3.25
N SER A 44 29.75 -30.70 3.08
CA SER A 44 29.12 -29.52 2.55
C SER A 44 28.55 -29.92 1.19
N VAL A 45 27.24 -29.92 1.09
CA VAL A 45 26.59 -30.17 -0.19
C VAL A 45 26.94 -28.96 -1.07
N ASP A 46 27.75 -29.18 -2.09
CA ASP A 46 28.10 -28.13 -3.05
C ASP A 46 26.90 -27.87 -3.97
N TYR A 47 26.05 -26.92 -3.58
CA TYR A 47 24.90 -26.51 -4.37
C TYR A 47 25.31 -25.84 -5.67
N ILE A 48 24.49 -26.01 -6.73
CA ILE A 48 24.61 -25.22 -7.96
C ILE A 48 24.28 -23.76 -7.62
N GLN A 49 25.20 -22.86 -7.95
CA GLN A 49 25.04 -21.43 -7.74
C GLN A 49 24.96 -20.72 -9.09
N LEU A 50 23.82 -20.06 -9.35
CA LEU A 50 23.57 -19.34 -10.58
C LEU A 50 23.43 -17.84 -10.37
N GLU A 51 23.84 -17.08 -11.36
CA GLU A 51 23.51 -15.69 -11.58
C GLU A 51 22.66 -15.59 -12.85
N LEU A 52 21.52 -14.90 -12.75
CA LEU A 52 20.64 -14.58 -13.86
C LEU A 52 20.69 -13.07 -14.12
N SER A 53 21.17 -12.69 -15.29
CA SER A 53 21.09 -11.31 -15.77
C SER A 53 19.93 -11.17 -16.74
N TRP A 54 19.04 -10.18 -16.49
CA TRP A 54 17.91 -9.87 -17.35
C TRP A 54 18.08 -8.49 -17.97
N THR A 55 18.13 -8.45 -19.30
CA THR A 55 18.20 -7.22 -20.09
C THR A 55 16.94 -7.07 -20.91
N HIS A 56 16.13 -6.06 -20.61
CA HIS A 56 15.00 -5.68 -21.44
C HIS A 56 15.39 -4.55 -22.39
N GLU A 57 15.31 -4.78 -23.68
CA GLU A 57 15.76 -3.80 -24.69
C GLU A 57 14.62 -2.90 -25.18
N LYS A 58 13.45 -3.48 -25.44
CA LYS A 58 12.25 -2.75 -25.88
C LYS A 58 10.98 -3.56 -25.72
N ASN A 59 9.87 -2.87 -25.50
CA ASN A 59 8.52 -3.44 -25.53
C ASN A 59 8.06 -3.76 -26.97
N PRO A 60 7.12 -4.72 -27.15
CA PRO A 60 6.39 -4.88 -28.41
C PRO A 60 5.42 -3.69 -28.58
N ILE A 61 5.51 -2.99 -29.72
CA ILE A 61 4.70 -1.80 -30.02
C ILE A 61 4.10 -1.93 -31.42
N GLY A 62 2.78 -2.00 -31.53
CA GLY A 62 2.09 -2.25 -32.78
C GLY A 62 2.51 -3.60 -33.37
N GLU A 63 2.99 -3.61 -34.61
CA GLU A 63 3.53 -4.83 -35.26
C GLU A 63 5.00 -5.09 -34.92
N ALA A 64 5.69 -4.13 -34.27
CA ALA A 64 7.10 -4.28 -33.91
C ALA A 64 7.27 -5.22 -32.73
N LEU A 65 8.17 -6.21 -32.87
CA LEU A 65 8.49 -7.15 -31.81
C LEU A 65 9.28 -6.45 -30.69
N GLY A 66 8.93 -6.80 -29.46
CA GLY A 66 9.78 -6.57 -28.30
C GLY A 66 11.05 -7.43 -28.35
N ALA A 67 12.06 -7.07 -27.57
CA ALA A 67 13.32 -7.76 -27.52
C ALA A 67 13.96 -7.70 -26.12
N GLY A 68 14.75 -8.72 -25.79
CA GLY A 68 15.55 -8.79 -24.60
C GLY A 68 16.50 -9.97 -24.57
N ASN A 69 17.27 -10.07 -23.49
CA ASN A 69 18.25 -11.14 -23.28
C ASN A 69 18.15 -11.68 -21.85
N ILE A 70 18.32 -12.97 -21.71
CA ILE A 70 18.54 -13.67 -20.45
C ILE A 70 19.95 -14.24 -20.47
N THR A 71 20.78 -13.93 -19.51
CA THR A 71 22.11 -14.49 -19.37
C THR A 71 22.16 -15.34 -18.11
N LEU A 72 22.51 -16.60 -18.25
CA LEU A 72 22.77 -17.50 -17.12
C LEU A 72 24.28 -17.67 -16.96
N LYS A 73 24.78 -17.52 -15.76
CA LYS A 73 26.18 -17.72 -15.38
C LYS A 73 26.26 -18.66 -14.20
N ASN A 74 27.05 -19.70 -14.33
CA ASN A 74 27.36 -20.58 -13.24
C ASN A 74 28.49 -19.96 -12.38
N VAL A 75 28.16 -19.42 -11.23
CA VAL A 75 29.13 -18.79 -10.32
C VAL A 75 29.66 -19.76 -9.27
N GLY A 76 29.10 -20.99 -9.22
CA GLY A 76 29.50 -22.06 -8.31
C GLY A 76 30.64 -22.95 -8.88
N ILE A 77 30.86 -24.07 -8.19
CA ILE A 77 31.86 -25.08 -8.57
C ILE A 77 31.21 -26.34 -9.13
N THR A 78 29.91 -26.53 -8.97
CA THR A 78 29.13 -27.67 -9.48
C THR A 78 28.53 -27.30 -10.85
N PRO A 79 28.69 -28.13 -11.88
CA PRO A 79 28.10 -27.86 -13.20
C PRO A 79 26.56 -27.85 -13.16
N LEU A 80 25.93 -26.94 -13.90
CA LEU A 80 24.49 -27.03 -14.18
C LEU A 80 24.30 -28.10 -15.28
N PRO A 81 23.49 -29.14 -15.05
CA PRO A 81 23.27 -30.19 -16.05
C PRO A 81 22.50 -29.70 -17.27
N ALA A 82 22.52 -30.49 -18.37
CA ALA A 82 21.78 -30.15 -19.57
C ALA A 82 20.26 -30.20 -19.39
N GLN A 83 19.76 -31.01 -18.46
CA GLN A 83 18.34 -31.24 -18.21
C GLN A 83 18.07 -31.38 -16.69
N LYS A 84 16.80 -31.49 -16.30
CA LYS A 84 16.35 -31.74 -14.91
C LYS A 84 16.63 -30.58 -13.94
N TRP A 85 16.44 -29.39 -14.40
CA TRP A 85 16.44 -28.19 -13.58
C TRP A 85 15.33 -27.20 -14.01
N THR A 86 14.89 -26.37 -13.11
CA THR A 86 13.88 -25.34 -13.33
C THR A 86 14.23 -24.11 -12.51
N ILE A 87 14.27 -22.94 -13.14
CA ILE A 87 14.34 -21.65 -12.46
C ILE A 87 12.91 -21.10 -12.36
N TYR A 88 12.47 -20.80 -11.16
CA TYR A 88 11.20 -20.14 -10.87
C TYR A 88 11.40 -18.66 -10.59
N PHE A 89 10.43 -17.84 -10.98
CA PHE A 89 10.43 -16.40 -10.70
C PHE A 89 9.02 -15.82 -10.76
N SER A 90 8.76 -14.76 -9.99
CA SER A 90 7.53 -13.94 -10.08
C SER A 90 7.75 -12.79 -11.04
N GLN A 91 6.73 -12.47 -11.86
CA GLN A 91 6.75 -11.33 -12.77
C GLN A 91 5.30 -10.87 -13.02
N ILE A 92 4.92 -9.67 -12.50
CA ILE A 92 3.52 -9.20 -12.53
C ILE A 92 3.04 -9.00 -13.97
N THR A 93 3.80 -8.31 -14.78
CA THR A 93 3.61 -8.18 -16.23
C THR A 93 4.97 -8.29 -16.88
N GLY A 94 5.06 -8.09 -18.18
CA GLY A 94 6.34 -8.09 -18.88
C GLY A 94 6.27 -8.85 -20.18
N PRO A 95 7.34 -8.80 -20.97
CA PRO A 95 7.36 -9.45 -22.28
C PRO A 95 7.18 -10.95 -22.14
N LYS A 96 6.30 -11.49 -22.99
CA LYS A 96 6.10 -12.93 -23.16
C LYS A 96 6.93 -13.39 -24.37
N PRO A 97 8.07 -14.06 -24.16
CA PRO A 97 8.92 -14.52 -25.25
C PRO A 97 8.17 -15.42 -26.23
N ILE A 98 8.39 -15.20 -27.52
CA ILE A 98 7.97 -16.15 -28.57
C ILE A 98 8.79 -17.42 -28.39
N PRO A 99 8.18 -18.60 -28.19
CA PRO A 99 8.92 -19.83 -27.88
C PRO A 99 10.06 -20.15 -28.86
N GLU A 100 9.82 -19.97 -30.17
CA GLU A 100 10.77 -20.28 -31.23
C GLU A 100 11.96 -19.30 -31.25
N SER A 101 11.84 -18.13 -30.62
CA SER A 101 12.93 -17.15 -30.53
C SER A 101 13.95 -17.50 -29.45
N LEU A 102 13.51 -18.21 -28.39
CA LEU A 102 14.32 -18.51 -27.21
C LEU A 102 14.93 -19.92 -27.34
N LYS A 103 16.04 -20.02 -28.07
CA LYS A 103 16.75 -21.31 -28.28
C LYS A 103 17.56 -21.69 -27.05
N GLY A 104 17.41 -22.93 -26.58
CA GLY A 104 18.07 -23.48 -25.39
C GLY A 104 17.24 -23.40 -24.11
N LEU A 105 16.26 -22.52 -24.06
CA LEU A 105 15.40 -22.34 -22.88
C LEU A 105 13.91 -22.29 -23.28
N LYS A 106 13.05 -22.69 -22.35
CA LYS A 106 11.60 -22.55 -22.46
C LYS A 106 11.07 -21.75 -21.23
N ILE A 107 10.25 -20.74 -21.46
CA ILE A 107 9.55 -20.00 -20.42
C ILE A 107 8.08 -20.34 -20.46
N SER A 108 7.48 -20.61 -19.31
CA SER A 108 6.04 -20.83 -19.18
C SER A 108 5.52 -20.31 -17.85
N ASN A 109 4.21 -19.98 -17.81
CA ASN A 109 3.52 -19.61 -16.58
C ASN A 109 3.15 -20.87 -15.80
N VAL A 110 3.22 -20.78 -14.47
CA VAL A 110 2.79 -21.84 -13.53
C VAL A 110 1.38 -21.55 -13.03
N VAL A 111 1.23 -20.44 -12.28
CA VAL A 111 -0.05 -19.98 -11.75
C VAL A 111 0.13 -18.53 -11.26
N GLY A 112 -0.89 -17.71 -11.35
CA GLY A 112 -0.75 -16.30 -11.04
C GLY A 112 0.36 -15.65 -11.88
N GLU A 113 1.23 -14.90 -11.22
CA GLU A 113 2.43 -14.32 -11.86
C GLU A 113 3.71 -15.16 -11.67
N LEU A 114 3.58 -16.37 -11.10
CA LEU A 114 4.69 -17.32 -11.00
C LEU A 114 4.99 -17.96 -12.35
N ASN A 115 6.21 -17.78 -12.81
CA ASN A 115 6.73 -18.30 -14.07
C ASN A 115 7.90 -19.24 -13.82
N LYS A 116 8.25 -20.02 -14.85
CA LYS A 116 9.41 -20.90 -14.83
C LYS A 116 10.20 -20.86 -16.13
N ILE A 117 11.51 -21.07 -16.00
CA ILE A 117 12.46 -21.32 -17.09
C ILE A 117 12.94 -22.76 -16.96
N GLU A 118 12.83 -23.51 -18.05
CA GLU A 118 13.29 -24.88 -18.17
C GLU A 118 14.26 -24.98 -19.34
N PRO A 119 15.24 -25.92 -19.34
CA PRO A 119 16.06 -26.18 -20.49
C PRO A 119 15.23 -26.85 -21.61
N ASP A 120 15.43 -26.45 -22.84
CA ASP A 120 14.98 -27.23 -23.98
C ASP A 120 16.00 -28.34 -24.33
N PRO A 121 15.69 -29.28 -25.25
CA PRO A 121 16.62 -30.35 -25.63
C PRO A 121 17.97 -29.89 -26.21
N THR A 122 18.09 -28.62 -26.61
CA THR A 122 19.32 -28.07 -27.21
C THR A 122 20.26 -27.44 -26.17
N PHE A 123 19.81 -27.32 -24.89
CA PHE A 123 20.64 -26.82 -23.82
C PHE A 123 21.70 -27.84 -23.42
N MET A 124 22.99 -27.46 -23.45
CA MET A 124 24.12 -28.37 -23.23
C MET A 124 24.71 -28.31 -21.82
N GLY A 125 24.02 -27.66 -20.87
CA GLY A 125 24.54 -27.39 -19.54
C GLY A 125 25.46 -26.19 -19.46
N LEU A 126 25.93 -25.87 -18.24
CA LEU A 126 26.90 -24.80 -17.96
C LEU A 126 27.98 -25.33 -17.00
N LYS A 127 29.24 -25.29 -17.43
CA LYS A 127 30.39 -25.60 -16.57
C LYS A 127 30.57 -24.50 -15.50
N PRO A 128 31.30 -24.76 -14.42
CA PRO A 128 31.70 -23.73 -13.46
C PRO A 128 32.35 -22.55 -14.18
N LYS A 129 31.91 -21.30 -13.81
CA LYS A 129 32.32 -20.02 -14.41
C LYS A 129 31.88 -19.78 -15.86
N GLU A 130 31.19 -20.70 -16.48
CA GLU A 130 30.64 -20.53 -17.82
C GLU A 130 29.42 -19.61 -17.78
N GLU A 131 29.29 -18.79 -18.85
CA GLU A 131 28.19 -17.86 -19.05
C GLU A 131 27.58 -18.08 -20.43
N LYS A 132 26.25 -18.06 -20.55
CA LYS A 132 25.54 -18.19 -21.81
C LYS A 132 24.35 -17.23 -21.87
N SER A 133 24.26 -16.49 -22.98
CA SER A 133 23.19 -15.55 -23.27
C SER A 133 22.16 -16.11 -24.24
N PHE A 134 20.87 -15.80 -23.97
CA PHE A 134 19.71 -16.24 -24.72
C PHE A 134 18.89 -15.03 -25.11
N SER A 135 18.91 -14.67 -26.39
CA SER A 135 18.07 -13.56 -26.87
C SER A 135 16.65 -14.04 -27.13
N TYR A 136 15.70 -13.18 -26.88
CA TYR A 136 14.29 -13.45 -27.16
C TYR A 136 13.61 -12.25 -27.85
N THR A 137 12.56 -12.55 -28.61
CA THR A 137 11.58 -11.57 -29.08
C THR A 137 10.21 -11.85 -28.46
N SER A 138 9.37 -10.81 -28.36
CA SER A 138 8.01 -10.93 -27.79
C SER A 138 6.99 -10.20 -28.66
N LYS A 139 5.75 -10.71 -28.71
CA LYS A 139 4.59 -10.05 -29.32
C LYS A 139 3.66 -9.44 -28.30
N GLU A 140 3.70 -9.92 -27.06
CA GLU A 140 2.79 -9.57 -25.98
C GLU A 140 3.55 -9.26 -24.71
N GLY A 141 2.86 -8.56 -23.82
CA GLY A 141 3.37 -8.15 -22.51
C GLY A 141 4.30 -6.94 -22.61
N VAL A 142 4.12 -6.01 -21.72
CA VAL A 142 4.92 -4.78 -21.65
C VAL A 142 5.56 -4.63 -20.27
N SER A 143 6.79 -4.15 -20.25
CA SER A 143 7.43 -3.64 -19.03
C SER A 143 7.19 -2.16 -18.94
N PHE A 144 6.87 -1.65 -17.75
CA PHE A 144 6.71 -0.23 -17.50
C PHE A 144 7.62 0.27 -16.38
N ASN A 145 8.05 -0.63 -15.48
CA ASN A 145 9.00 -0.34 -14.40
C ASN A 145 9.61 -1.64 -13.85
N TYR A 146 10.33 -1.55 -12.74
CA TYR A 146 10.97 -2.72 -12.12
C TYR A 146 10.02 -3.67 -11.37
N ALA A 147 8.71 -3.43 -11.33
CA ALA A 147 7.75 -4.45 -10.92
C ALA A 147 7.57 -5.54 -12.00
N CYS A 148 7.91 -5.23 -13.26
CA CYS A 148 7.75 -6.10 -14.41
C CYS A 148 8.97 -6.97 -14.73
N VAL A 149 9.98 -7.00 -13.85
CA VAL A 149 11.18 -7.85 -14.04
C VAL A 149 11.12 -9.06 -13.13
N PRO A 150 11.91 -10.12 -13.40
CA PRO A 150 11.97 -11.31 -12.54
C PRO A 150 12.33 -10.99 -11.10
N GLN A 151 11.54 -11.48 -10.16
CA GLN A 151 11.72 -11.29 -8.72
C GLN A 151 11.60 -12.62 -7.97
N GLY A 152 12.27 -12.74 -6.82
CA GLY A 152 12.23 -13.94 -5.99
C GLY A 152 12.68 -15.18 -6.74
N VAL A 153 13.76 -15.06 -7.50
CA VAL A 153 14.25 -16.11 -8.41
C VAL A 153 14.96 -17.20 -7.64
N PHE A 154 14.64 -18.47 -7.95
CA PHE A 154 15.30 -19.63 -7.35
C PHE A 154 15.39 -20.78 -8.33
N LEU A 155 16.37 -21.65 -8.10
CA LEU A 155 16.65 -22.86 -8.87
C LEU A 155 16.17 -24.10 -8.10
N VAL A 156 15.52 -25.02 -8.80
CA VAL A 156 15.22 -26.38 -8.36
C VAL A 156 15.85 -27.35 -9.35
N TYR A 157 16.59 -28.36 -8.88
CA TYR A 157 17.26 -29.33 -9.74
C TYR A 157 17.37 -30.69 -9.06
N GLU A 158 17.53 -31.75 -9.84
CA GLU A 158 17.86 -33.07 -9.32
C GLU A 158 19.40 -33.24 -9.28
N ASP A 159 19.92 -33.68 -8.14
CA ASP A 159 21.34 -34.04 -8.00
C ASP A 159 21.64 -35.38 -8.66
N GLU A 160 22.90 -35.81 -8.61
CA GLU A 160 23.38 -37.10 -9.20
C GLU A 160 22.65 -38.33 -8.62
N ASN A 161 22.06 -38.22 -7.43
CA ASN A 161 21.31 -39.28 -6.79
C ASN A 161 19.80 -39.19 -7.07
N GLY A 162 19.37 -38.25 -7.89
CA GLY A 162 17.96 -37.98 -8.21
C GLY A 162 17.19 -37.27 -7.07
N VAL A 163 17.90 -36.66 -6.11
CA VAL A 163 17.31 -35.94 -5.02
C VAL A 163 17.10 -34.48 -5.41
N GLU A 164 15.89 -33.96 -5.16
CA GLU A 164 15.56 -32.56 -5.42
C GLU A 164 16.36 -31.62 -4.50
N GLN A 165 17.13 -30.74 -5.13
CA GLN A 165 17.91 -29.69 -4.48
C GLN A 165 17.35 -28.32 -4.84
N LYS A 166 17.58 -27.32 -3.98
CA LYS A 166 17.05 -25.95 -4.15
C LYS A 166 18.13 -24.93 -3.79
N SER A 167 18.24 -23.85 -4.59
CA SER A 167 19.14 -22.74 -4.31
C SER A 167 18.55 -21.41 -4.75
N GLU A 168 18.86 -20.33 -4.05
CA GLU A 168 18.55 -18.97 -4.52
C GLU A 168 19.44 -18.61 -5.72
N VAL A 169 18.91 -17.80 -6.64
CA VAL A 169 19.63 -17.31 -7.83
C VAL A 169 19.94 -15.84 -7.64
N ILE A 170 21.18 -15.43 -7.90
CA ILE A 170 21.56 -14.01 -7.91
C ILE A 170 20.96 -13.36 -9.14
N VAL A 171 20.26 -12.24 -8.97
CA VAL A 171 19.56 -11.56 -10.07
C VAL A 171 20.17 -10.20 -10.35
N ASN A 172 20.54 -9.96 -11.62
CA ASN A 172 21.02 -8.66 -12.10
C ASN A 172 20.07 -8.13 -13.18
N ILE A 173 19.48 -6.97 -12.92
CA ILE A 173 18.59 -6.30 -13.88
C ILE A 173 19.34 -5.14 -14.52
N THR A 174 19.42 -5.15 -15.85
CA THR A 174 19.98 -4.01 -16.59
C THR A 174 19.06 -2.80 -16.44
N PRO A 175 19.58 -1.63 -16.01
CA PRO A 175 18.76 -0.45 -15.81
C PRO A 175 18.04 0.01 -17.09
N PHE A 176 16.78 0.41 -16.94
CA PHE A 176 16.01 1.04 -18.01
C PHE A 176 16.45 2.49 -18.14
N LYS A 177 16.81 2.91 -19.36
CA LYS A 177 17.31 4.27 -19.65
C LYS A 177 16.56 4.96 -20.78
N ARG A 178 15.99 4.20 -21.70
CA ARG A 178 15.36 4.70 -22.92
C ARG A 178 13.86 4.43 -22.93
N LYS A 179 13.09 5.32 -23.56
CA LYS A 179 11.63 5.24 -23.60
C LYS A 179 11.12 3.92 -24.17
N GLU A 180 11.80 3.33 -25.17
CA GLU A 180 11.39 2.07 -25.79
C GLU A 180 11.33 0.89 -24.83
N GLN A 181 12.03 0.98 -23.69
CA GLN A 181 12.06 -0.05 -22.66
C GLN A 181 10.81 -0.04 -21.76
N PHE A 182 10.07 1.08 -21.70
CA PHE A 182 8.90 1.24 -20.84
C PHE A 182 7.71 1.97 -21.48
N GLN A 183 7.74 2.22 -22.77
CA GLN A 183 6.61 2.75 -23.54
C GLN A 183 5.48 1.71 -23.56
N LEU A 184 4.23 2.16 -23.32
CA LEU A 184 3.09 1.24 -23.15
C LEU A 184 2.46 0.83 -24.49
N SER A 185 2.41 1.72 -25.47
CA SER A 185 1.81 1.48 -26.78
C SER A 185 2.36 2.46 -27.84
N ALA A 186 1.91 2.34 -29.06
CA ALA A 186 2.22 3.29 -30.14
C ALA A 186 1.64 4.68 -29.87
N GLU A 187 0.52 4.74 -29.17
CA GLU A 187 -0.19 5.96 -28.78
C GLU A 187 0.37 6.61 -27.51
N ASP A 188 1.37 6.02 -26.88
CA ASP A 188 1.98 6.55 -25.67
C ASP A 188 2.69 7.88 -25.94
N ARG A 189 1.99 8.98 -25.59
CA ARG A 189 2.41 10.37 -25.79
C ARG A 189 3.14 10.97 -24.59
N LYS A 190 3.32 10.20 -23.52
CA LYS A 190 4.03 10.71 -22.34
C LYS A 190 5.42 11.19 -22.71
N PRO A 191 5.83 12.37 -22.20
CA PRO A 191 7.22 12.77 -22.25
C PRO A 191 8.10 11.78 -21.46
N LEU A 192 9.40 11.84 -21.68
CA LEU A 192 10.36 11.12 -20.84
C LEU A 192 10.23 11.65 -19.40
N PRO A 193 10.04 10.78 -18.38
CA PRO A 193 9.83 11.21 -16.99
C PRO A 193 11.16 11.59 -16.31
N ASP A 194 11.89 12.51 -16.93
CA ASP A 194 13.21 12.98 -16.53
C ASP A 194 13.16 14.29 -15.72
N ALA A 195 14.31 14.87 -15.40
CA ALA A 195 14.40 16.10 -14.66
C ALA A 195 13.82 17.31 -15.43
N PHE A 196 13.86 17.30 -16.75
CA PHE A 196 13.31 18.39 -17.57
C PHE A 196 11.78 18.42 -17.49
N TRP A 197 11.16 17.24 -17.65
CA TRP A 197 9.72 17.09 -17.49
C TRP A 197 9.26 17.49 -16.08
N ARG A 198 9.96 17.00 -15.03
CA ARG A 198 9.63 17.38 -13.66
C ARG A 198 9.76 18.87 -13.41
N PHE A 199 10.77 19.52 -14.02
CA PHE A 199 10.94 20.96 -13.90
C PHE A 199 9.71 21.72 -14.43
N ASP A 200 9.22 21.33 -15.61
CA ASP A 200 8.04 21.96 -16.23
C ASP A 200 6.75 21.72 -15.41
N GLN A 201 6.57 20.50 -14.87
CA GLN A 201 5.40 20.18 -14.02
C GLN A 201 5.34 21.01 -12.72
N GLN A 202 6.45 21.59 -12.31
CA GLN A 202 6.60 22.30 -11.03
C GLN A 202 6.89 23.79 -11.23
N GLU A 203 6.86 24.31 -12.46
CA GLU A 203 7.25 25.69 -12.77
C GLU A 203 6.38 26.72 -12.04
N ASP A 204 5.09 26.43 -11.86
CA ASP A 204 4.15 27.29 -11.15
C ASP A 204 4.25 27.20 -9.61
N VAL A 205 5.09 26.31 -9.07
CA VAL A 205 5.20 26.11 -7.61
C VAL A 205 6.41 26.86 -7.06
N SER A 206 6.18 27.96 -6.38
CA SER A 206 7.21 28.81 -5.79
C SER A 206 7.22 28.74 -4.26
N LEU A 207 8.36 29.07 -3.66
CA LEU A 207 8.47 29.19 -2.20
C LEU A 207 7.74 30.45 -1.74
N ILE A 208 6.79 30.30 -0.80
CA ILE A 208 6.13 31.42 -0.12
C ILE A 208 6.68 31.60 1.30
N PRO A 209 6.62 32.83 1.87
CA PRO A 209 7.06 33.07 3.25
C PRO A 209 6.36 32.16 4.27
N ALA A 210 7.09 31.64 5.22
CA ALA A 210 6.59 30.66 6.19
C ALA A 210 5.43 31.22 7.06
N GLU A 211 5.45 32.51 7.35
CA GLU A 211 4.38 33.20 8.10
C GLU A 211 3.03 33.19 7.39
N ASN A 212 3.00 33.02 6.07
CA ASN A 212 1.80 32.97 5.25
C ASN A 212 1.25 31.54 5.07
N ILE A 213 1.92 30.53 5.63
CA ILE A 213 1.51 29.12 5.50
C ILE A 213 0.59 28.74 6.67
N PRO A 214 -0.60 28.18 6.40
CA PRO A 214 -1.42 27.56 7.45
C PRO A 214 -0.71 26.33 8.02
N LEU A 215 -0.53 26.27 9.36
CA LEU A 215 0.27 25.22 10.01
C LEU A 215 -0.46 23.88 10.17
N ILE A 216 -1.79 23.86 10.10
CA ILE A 216 -2.60 22.66 10.38
C ILE A 216 -2.99 21.97 9.09
N LEU A 217 -2.82 20.68 9.06
CA LEU A 217 -3.26 19.78 8.00
C LEU A 217 -4.03 18.60 8.60
N PRO A 218 -5.26 18.30 8.17
CA PRO A 218 -6.07 19.03 7.19
C PRO A 218 -6.40 20.46 7.59
N THR A 219 -6.59 21.33 6.59
CA THR A 219 -6.86 22.75 6.81
C THR A 219 -8.21 22.95 7.53
N PRO A 220 -8.26 23.64 8.68
CA PRO A 220 -9.49 23.83 9.43
C PRO A 220 -10.44 24.83 8.76
N MET A 221 -11.75 24.71 9.05
CA MET A 221 -12.79 25.61 8.54
C MET A 221 -12.53 27.08 8.91
N TYR A 222 -12.03 27.32 10.12
CA TYR A 222 -11.71 28.64 10.61
C TYR A 222 -10.46 28.62 11.48
N SER A 223 -9.53 29.53 11.18
CA SER A 223 -8.33 29.75 11.98
C SER A 223 -8.01 31.25 12.04
N LYS A 224 -7.88 31.79 13.23
CA LYS A 224 -7.52 33.19 13.43
C LYS A 224 -6.42 33.30 14.48
N LYS A 225 -5.24 33.80 14.08
CA LYS A 225 -4.18 34.21 15.00
C LYS A 225 -4.61 35.45 15.77
N THR A 226 -4.26 35.53 17.07
CA THR A 226 -4.42 36.69 17.91
C THR A 226 -3.07 37.13 18.42
N GLU A 227 -2.99 38.30 19.05
CA GLU A 227 -1.71 38.82 19.55
C GLU A 227 -1.14 37.98 20.70
N GLY A 228 0.18 37.79 20.70
CA GLY A 228 0.92 37.10 21.75
C GLY A 228 1.18 35.61 21.45
N THR A 229 1.82 34.98 22.42
CA THR A 229 2.21 33.55 22.35
C THR A 229 1.97 32.88 23.70
N PHE A 230 1.84 31.56 23.69
CA PHE A 230 1.81 30.69 24.86
C PHE A 230 3.07 29.85 24.90
N ILE A 231 3.69 29.72 26.06
CA ILE A 231 4.88 28.89 26.26
C ILE A 231 4.45 27.57 26.89
N LEU A 232 4.53 26.50 26.13
CA LEU A 232 4.35 25.15 26.62
C LEU A 232 5.70 24.66 27.18
N ASN A 233 5.76 24.34 28.48
CA ASN A 233 6.99 23.95 29.16
C ASN A 233 6.80 22.74 30.09
N GLY A 234 7.89 22.20 30.60
CA GLY A 234 8.18 20.90 31.19
C GLY A 234 7.17 20.21 32.10
N LYS A 235 6.28 20.91 32.84
CA LYS A 235 5.20 20.23 33.59
C LYS A 235 3.86 20.59 33.01
N ILE A 236 3.30 19.68 32.22
CA ILE A 236 2.00 19.87 31.61
C ILE A 236 0.92 19.33 32.57
N ASN A 237 0.03 20.21 32.99
CA ASN A 237 -1.16 19.85 33.74
C ASN A 237 -2.37 19.79 32.81
N ILE A 238 -2.91 18.58 32.63
CA ILE A 238 -4.07 18.34 31.77
C ILE A 238 -5.29 18.13 32.63
N SER A 239 -6.22 19.08 32.57
CA SER A 239 -7.53 19.02 33.21
C SER A 239 -8.57 18.51 32.19
N ALA A 240 -9.25 17.43 32.54
CA ALA A 240 -10.29 16.83 31.72
C ALA A 240 -11.30 16.10 32.61
N PRO A 241 -12.59 16.05 32.26
CA PRO A 241 -13.54 15.16 32.91
C PRO A 241 -13.23 13.71 32.63
N LYS A 242 -13.73 12.78 33.47
CA LYS A 242 -13.43 11.34 33.39
C LYS A 242 -13.77 10.72 32.04
N GLU A 243 -14.78 11.18 31.37
CA GLU A 243 -15.20 10.73 30.03
C GLU A 243 -14.16 11.00 28.93
N LEU A 244 -13.15 11.82 29.21
CA LEU A 244 -12.00 12.14 28.34
C LEU A 244 -10.68 11.54 28.85
N ASP A 245 -10.72 10.51 29.69
CA ASP A 245 -9.49 9.86 30.20
C ASP A 245 -8.65 9.26 29.07
N ASN A 246 -9.27 8.78 27.99
CA ASN A 246 -8.58 8.29 26.79
C ASN A 246 -7.79 9.42 26.09
N GLU A 247 -8.44 10.53 25.79
CA GLU A 247 -7.85 11.71 25.12
C GLU A 247 -6.75 12.34 25.97
N LYS A 248 -6.95 12.39 27.28
CA LYS A 248 -5.94 12.84 28.25
C LYS A 248 -4.72 11.94 28.24
N SER A 249 -4.92 10.64 28.28
CA SER A 249 -3.83 9.66 28.26
C SER A 249 -3.06 9.73 26.94
N TYR A 250 -3.76 9.79 25.81
CA TYR A 250 -3.14 9.96 24.48
C TYR A 250 -2.30 11.24 24.40
N LEU A 251 -2.84 12.38 24.85
CA LEU A 251 -2.11 13.65 24.84
C LEU A 251 -0.86 13.61 25.73
N GLN A 252 -0.94 12.96 26.90
CA GLN A 252 0.20 12.74 27.79
C GLN A 252 1.27 11.85 27.15
N GLU A 253 0.86 10.77 26.51
CA GLU A 253 1.75 9.85 25.80
C GLU A 253 2.59 10.56 24.72
N VAL A 254 1.95 11.46 23.95
CA VAL A 254 2.63 12.18 22.88
C VAL A 254 3.46 13.35 23.39
N LEU A 255 2.98 14.13 24.36
CA LEU A 255 3.67 15.36 24.81
C LEU A 255 4.81 15.09 25.80
N ASN A 256 4.67 14.14 26.73
CA ASN A 256 5.67 13.93 27.78
C ASN A 256 7.08 13.63 27.25
N PRO A 257 7.26 12.81 26.19
CA PRO A 257 8.57 12.53 25.63
C PRO A 257 9.28 13.74 25.02
N LEU A 258 8.52 14.79 24.64
CA LEU A 258 9.07 15.97 23.95
C LEU A 258 9.86 16.88 24.88
N PHE A 259 9.65 16.77 26.20
CA PHE A 259 10.26 17.68 27.15
C PHE A 259 11.36 17.02 27.99
N SER A 260 12.36 17.85 28.35
CA SER A 260 13.33 17.51 29.39
C SER A 260 12.62 17.56 30.77
N PRO A 261 13.00 16.70 31.72
CA PRO A 261 12.49 16.78 33.09
C PRO A 261 12.86 18.14 33.68
N ASN A 262 12.01 19.11 33.59
CA ASN A 262 12.18 20.44 34.17
C ASN A 262 11.15 20.65 35.29
N LYS A 263 11.61 21.17 36.43
CA LYS A 263 10.79 21.39 37.59
C LYS A 263 10.13 22.80 37.63
N GLN A 264 10.48 23.70 36.73
CA GLN A 264 10.00 25.07 36.70
C GLN A 264 8.95 25.29 35.61
N GLY A 265 7.87 25.93 35.99
CA GLY A 265 6.74 26.29 35.14
C GLY A 265 5.66 25.19 35.02
N GLN A 266 4.42 25.64 34.93
CA GLN A 266 3.26 24.79 34.78
C GLN A 266 2.45 25.28 33.58
N SER A 267 2.32 24.40 32.56
CA SER A 267 1.45 24.67 31.42
C SER A 267 0.10 24.04 31.64
N MET A 268 -0.94 24.79 31.39
CA MET A 268 -2.33 24.33 31.54
C MET A 268 -2.90 23.94 30.18
N ILE A 269 -3.41 22.73 30.07
CA ILE A 269 -4.28 22.29 28.97
C ILE A 269 -5.59 21.82 29.58
N SER A 270 -6.70 22.34 29.12
CA SER A 270 -8.03 21.92 29.54
C SER A 270 -8.84 21.38 28.38
N MET A 271 -9.62 20.35 28.66
CA MET A 271 -10.49 19.70 27.68
C MET A 271 -11.90 19.52 28.27
N GLU A 272 -12.91 19.75 27.43
CA GLU A 272 -14.32 19.54 27.81
C GLU A 272 -15.15 19.08 26.61
N ILE A 273 -16.27 18.40 26.90
CA ILE A 273 -17.33 18.14 25.92
C ILE A 273 -18.44 19.15 26.14
N LYS A 274 -18.81 19.91 25.11
CA LYS A 274 -19.85 20.91 25.16
C LYS A 274 -20.42 21.20 23.79
N SER A 275 -21.71 21.50 23.70
CA SER A 275 -22.33 21.97 22.46
C SER A 275 -21.65 23.24 21.97
N LEU A 276 -21.26 23.23 20.69
CA LEU A 276 -20.57 24.34 20.01
C LEU A 276 -21.56 25.07 19.11
N LYS A 277 -21.99 26.24 19.53
CA LYS A 277 -22.96 27.09 18.76
C LYS A 277 -22.41 27.36 17.36
N GLY A 278 -23.18 26.97 16.33
CA GLY A 278 -22.84 27.09 14.92
C GLY A 278 -21.87 25.98 14.41
N LEU A 279 -21.65 24.93 15.23
CA LEU A 279 -20.85 23.75 14.91
C LEU A 279 -21.45 22.49 15.55
N GLU A 280 -22.75 22.28 15.37
CA GLU A 280 -23.53 21.21 16.05
C GLU A 280 -23.28 19.81 15.42
N LYS A 281 -22.36 19.72 14.44
CA LYS A 281 -21.99 18.45 13.79
C LYS A 281 -21.14 17.59 14.73
N ALA A 282 -21.33 16.28 14.70
CA ALA A 282 -20.47 15.33 15.40
C ALA A 282 -18.99 15.52 14.99
N GLU A 283 -18.07 15.22 15.88
CA GLU A 283 -16.63 15.33 15.69
C GLU A 283 -16.11 16.79 15.55
N SER A 284 -17.00 17.80 15.76
CA SER A 284 -16.62 19.22 15.73
C SER A 284 -15.80 19.60 16.97
N TYR A 285 -14.93 20.58 16.83
CA TYR A 285 -14.15 21.10 17.95
C TYR A 285 -13.84 22.59 17.81
N GLN A 286 -13.51 23.20 18.98
CA GLN A 286 -12.86 24.50 19.08
C GLN A 286 -11.53 24.31 19.85
N LEU A 287 -10.45 24.86 19.31
CA LEU A 287 -9.15 24.94 19.99
C LEU A 287 -8.81 26.41 20.19
N GLU A 288 -8.59 26.80 21.44
CA GLU A 288 -8.15 28.14 21.81
C GLU A 288 -6.79 28.07 22.51
N ILE A 289 -5.83 28.87 22.03
CA ILE A 289 -4.54 29.07 22.66
C ILE A 289 -4.43 30.53 23.03
N SER A 290 -4.24 30.79 24.34
CA SER A 290 -4.14 32.12 24.90
C SER A 290 -3.04 32.18 25.97
N LYS A 291 -2.81 33.35 26.56
CA LYS A 291 -1.89 33.52 27.69
C LYS A 291 -2.21 32.60 28.87
N MET A 292 -3.48 32.18 29.02
CA MET A 292 -3.94 31.34 30.13
C MET A 292 -3.68 29.85 29.93
N GLY A 293 -3.41 29.42 28.69
CA GLY A 293 -3.19 28.02 28.35
C GLY A 293 -3.85 27.62 27.04
N VAL A 294 -3.97 26.30 26.91
CA VAL A 294 -4.66 25.64 25.77
C VAL A 294 -6.02 25.15 26.25
N HIS A 295 -7.08 25.50 25.55
CA HIS A 295 -8.41 25.00 25.82
C HIS A 295 -8.99 24.29 24.57
N ILE A 296 -9.46 23.05 24.74
CA ILE A 296 -10.06 22.23 23.65
C ILE A 296 -11.48 21.88 24.06
N THR A 297 -12.45 22.34 23.29
CA THR A 297 -13.86 21.98 23.43
C THR A 297 -14.29 21.15 22.26
N GLY A 298 -14.83 19.94 22.47
CA GLY A 298 -15.39 19.09 21.43
C GLY A 298 -16.90 18.95 21.58
N ALA A 299 -17.63 18.77 20.48
CA ALA A 299 -19.03 18.36 20.50
C ALA A 299 -19.20 16.95 21.11
N ASP A 300 -18.17 16.14 21.02
CA ASP A 300 -18.01 14.80 21.58
C ASP A 300 -16.52 14.49 21.84
N ALA A 301 -16.21 13.32 22.37
CA ALA A 301 -14.82 12.89 22.64
C ALA A 301 -13.95 12.84 21.38
N LYS A 302 -14.53 12.48 20.22
CA LYS A 302 -13.82 12.49 18.93
C LYS A 302 -13.44 13.92 18.54
N GLY A 303 -14.35 14.88 18.72
CA GLY A 303 -14.05 16.30 18.48
C GLY A 303 -12.88 16.79 19.34
N VAL A 304 -12.85 16.43 20.64
CA VAL A 304 -11.70 16.73 21.52
C VAL A 304 -10.42 16.11 20.97
N PHE A 305 -10.46 14.84 20.55
CA PHE A 305 -9.32 14.15 19.96
C PHE A 305 -8.78 14.85 18.70
N TYR A 306 -9.65 15.32 17.80
CA TYR A 306 -9.23 16.06 16.61
C TYR A 306 -8.71 17.46 16.94
N GLY A 307 -9.21 18.07 18.00
CA GLY A 307 -8.62 19.27 18.58
C GLY A 307 -7.19 19.05 19.08
N ILE A 308 -6.93 17.88 19.71
CA ILE A 308 -5.57 17.46 20.09
C ILE A 308 -4.70 17.31 18.85
N GLN A 309 -5.16 16.65 17.78
CA GLN A 309 -4.36 16.51 16.56
C GLN A 309 -3.98 17.88 15.98
N SER A 310 -4.92 18.84 15.99
CA SER A 310 -4.64 20.22 15.56
C SER A 310 -3.62 20.93 16.45
N LEU A 311 -3.63 20.70 17.75
CA LEU A 311 -2.57 21.16 18.66
C LEU A 311 -1.22 20.57 18.29
N LEU A 312 -1.14 19.26 18.01
CA LEU A 312 0.09 18.59 17.59
C LEU A 312 0.63 19.11 16.26
N HIS A 313 -0.25 19.52 15.33
CA HIS A 313 0.17 20.16 14.08
C HIS A 313 0.82 21.54 14.30
N LEU A 314 0.47 22.25 15.35
CA LEU A 314 1.08 23.54 15.70
C LEU A 314 2.48 23.41 16.31
N LEU A 315 2.87 22.21 16.78
CA LEU A 315 4.22 21.99 17.31
C LEU A 315 5.24 22.06 16.17
N PRO A 316 6.36 22.76 16.37
CA PRO A 316 7.39 22.85 15.34
C PRO A 316 8.01 21.45 15.07
N PRO A 317 8.44 21.16 13.82
CA PRO A 317 8.97 19.85 13.46
C PRO A 317 10.14 19.37 14.33
N ASP A 318 11.01 20.28 14.76
CA ASP A 318 12.18 19.97 15.61
C ASP A 318 11.79 19.59 17.05
N ALA A 319 10.56 19.88 17.48
CA ALA A 319 10.07 19.44 18.78
C ALA A 319 10.06 17.90 18.92
N PHE A 320 9.88 17.20 17.80
CA PHE A 320 9.87 15.72 17.78
C PHE A 320 11.26 15.10 17.58
N SER A 321 12.28 15.91 17.23
CA SER A 321 13.65 15.41 16.95
C SER A 321 14.52 15.29 18.19
N LYS A 322 14.29 16.15 19.19
CA LYS A 322 15.03 16.22 20.44
C LYS A 322 14.19 16.80 21.55
N LYS A 323 14.52 16.48 22.79
CA LYS A 323 13.82 17.04 23.96
C LYS A 323 13.97 18.56 24.02
N GLN A 324 12.85 19.24 24.30
CA GLN A 324 12.75 20.69 24.39
C GLN A 324 12.75 21.15 25.86
N ALA A 325 13.27 22.32 26.12
CA ALA A 325 13.06 23.02 27.39
C ALA A 325 11.65 23.65 27.44
N SER A 326 11.25 24.23 26.32
CA SER A 326 9.91 24.82 26.11
C SER A 326 9.59 24.89 24.63
N ILE A 327 8.30 25.00 24.29
CA ILE A 327 7.79 25.17 22.92
C ILE A 327 6.91 26.42 22.93
N THR A 328 7.16 27.35 22.00
CA THR A 328 6.34 28.56 21.85
C THR A 328 5.24 28.32 20.81
N LEU A 329 3.99 28.52 21.18
CA LEU A 329 2.83 28.41 20.32
C LEU A 329 2.21 29.79 20.08
N PRO A 330 1.73 30.12 18.88
CA PRO A 330 0.98 31.36 18.64
C PRO A 330 -0.36 31.33 19.40
N ASN A 331 -0.79 32.44 19.91
CA ASN A 331 -2.18 32.60 20.37
C ASN A 331 -3.10 32.54 19.15
N LEU A 332 -4.14 31.71 19.21
CA LEU A 332 -5.07 31.54 18.11
C LEU A 332 -6.40 30.92 18.56
N MET A 333 -7.40 31.03 17.69
CA MET A 333 -8.66 30.32 17.78
C MET A 333 -8.90 29.53 16.50
N ILE A 334 -9.26 28.25 16.65
CA ILE A 334 -9.67 27.34 15.58
C ILE A 334 -11.08 26.87 15.85
N LYS A 335 -11.90 26.83 14.81
CA LYS A 335 -13.21 26.16 14.81
C LYS A 335 -13.24 25.22 13.61
N ASP A 336 -13.62 23.97 13.82
CA ASP A 336 -13.46 22.96 12.78
C ASP A 336 -14.44 21.79 12.93
N ALA A 337 -14.76 21.17 11.82
CA ALA A 337 -15.62 20.01 11.72
C ALA A 337 -15.30 19.22 10.45
N PRO A 338 -15.49 17.88 10.41
CA PRO A 338 -15.20 17.10 9.23
C PRO A 338 -16.21 17.35 8.10
N ARG A 339 -15.75 17.34 6.86
CA ARG A 339 -16.61 17.35 5.67
C ARG A 339 -17.43 16.06 5.60
N TYR A 340 -16.76 14.91 5.68
CA TYR A 340 -17.36 13.58 5.58
C TYR A 340 -17.28 12.83 6.91
N GLU A 341 -18.29 12.01 7.18
CA GLU A 341 -18.31 11.08 8.32
C GLU A 341 -17.41 9.85 8.10
N TYR A 342 -17.20 9.45 6.86
CA TYR A 342 -16.30 8.37 6.46
C TYR A 342 -15.02 8.96 5.84
N ARG A 343 -13.89 8.74 6.49
CA ARG A 343 -12.57 9.16 6.03
C ARG A 343 -11.65 7.95 6.16
N GLY A 344 -11.51 7.20 5.06
CA GLY A 344 -10.97 5.86 5.07
C GLY A 344 -9.55 5.72 4.55
N TYR A 345 -8.89 4.69 5.04
CA TYR A 345 -7.66 4.15 4.49
C TYR A 345 -7.74 2.62 4.48
N HIS A 346 -7.56 2.03 3.30
CA HIS A 346 -7.54 0.59 3.09
C HIS A 346 -6.10 0.09 3.04
N LEU A 347 -5.85 -1.08 3.63
CA LEU A 347 -4.58 -1.78 3.53
C LEU A 347 -4.83 -3.26 3.25
N ASP A 348 -4.29 -3.73 2.14
CA ASP A 348 -4.13 -5.15 1.82
C ASP A 348 -2.96 -5.75 2.62
N VAL A 349 -3.19 -6.88 3.27
CA VAL A 349 -2.15 -7.70 3.91
C VAL A 349 -2.13 -9.14 3.37
N GLY A 350 -3.05 -9.46 2.47
CA GLY A 350 -3.13 -10.75 1.78
C GLY A 350 -1.97 -10.98 0.84
N ARG A 351 -1.68 -10.02 -0.06
CA ARG A 351 -0.60 -10.12 -1.06
C ARG A 351 0.77 -10.10 -0.41
N ASN A 352 1.05 -9.13 0.45
CA ASN A 352 2.26 -9.12 1.28
C ASN A 352 1.92 -8.76 2.73
N PHE A 353 2.41 -9.54 3.66
CA PHE A 353 2.12 -9.40 5.08
C PHE A 353 2.88 -8.24 5.71
N HIS A 354 2.20 -7.45 6.53
CA HIS A 354 2.78 -6.40 7.35
C HIS A 354 2.58 -6.69 8.84
N SER A 355 3.64 -6.55 9.63
CA SER A 355 3.61 -6.88 11.06
C SER A 355 2.62 -6.01 11.84
N LYS A 356 2.11 -6.52 12.98
CA LYS A 356 1.30 -5.73 13.92
C LYS A 356 1.96 -4.39 14.26
N LYS A 357 3.27 -4.37 14.49
CA LYS A 357 4.01 -3.13 14.77
C LYS A 357 3.83 -2.11 13.65
N THR A 358 3.90 -2.53 12.40
CA THR A 358 3.69 -1.67 11.23
C THR A 358 2.26 -1.13 11.19
N ILE A 359 1.25 -1.99 11.50
CA ILE A 359 -0.16 -1.58 11.57
C ILE A 359 -0.39 -0.52 12.65
N LEU A 360 0.15 -0.72 13.86
CA LEU A 360 0.02 0.27 14.94
C LEU A 360 0.65 1.62 14.55
N ARG A 361 1.81 1.63 13.91
CA ARG A 361 2.44 2.84 13.39
C ARG A 361 1.62 3.51 12.27
N LEU A 362 0.98 2.71 11.42
CA LEU A 362 0.06 3.23 10.40
C LEU A 362 -1.15 3.92 11.08
N LEU A 363 -1.75 3.29 12.08
CA LEU A 363 -2.87 3.87 12.83
C LEU A 363 -2.50 5.20 13.50
N ASP A 364 -1.27 5.37 13.99
CA ASP A 364 -0.78 6.65 14.53
C ASP A 364 -0.79 7.76 13.49
N VAL A 365 -0.26 7.52 12.30
CA VAL A 365 -0.23 8.55 11.24
C VAL A 365 -1.61 8.81 10.65
N LEU A 366 -2.47 7.80 10.53
CA LEU A 366 -3.87 7.96 10.13
C LEU A 366 -4.63 8.86 11.11
N ALA A 367 -4.50 8.60 12.42
CA ALA A 367 -5.10 9.43 13.48
C ALA A 367 -4.60 10.87 13.43
N HIS A 368 -3.29 11.09 13.24
CA HIS A 368 -2.68 12.41 13.14
C HIS A 368 -3.30 13.24 12.02
N TYR A 369 -3.61 12.64 10.88
CA TYR A 369 -4.28 13.29 9.75
C TYR A 369 -5.81 13.13 9.75
N LYS A 370 -6.41 12.82 10.90
CA LYS A 370 -7.88 12.78 11.15
C LYS A 370 -8.63 11.75 10.27
N ILE A 371 -7.97 10.69 9.83
CA ILE A 371 -8.60 9.51 9.23
C ILE A 371 -9.27 8.71 10.36
N ASN A 372 -10.51 8.25 10.15
CA ASN A 372 -11.31 7.59 11.19
C ASN A 372 -11.81 6.18 10.83
N LYS A 373 -11.46 5.68 9.66
CA LYS A 373 -11.77 4.33 9.21
C LYS A 373 -10.51 3.64 8.71
N PHE A 374 -10.26 2.44 9.20
CA PHE A 374 -9.20 1.55 8.71
C PHE A 374 -9.86 0.31 8.12
N HIS A 375 -9.89 0.24 6.80
CA HIS A 375 -10.40 -0.89 6.05
C HIS A 375 -9.28 -1.92 5.92
N PHE A 376 -9.45 -3.07 6.53
CA PHE A 376 -8.40 -4.06 6.72
C PHE A 376 -8.68 -5.31 5.88
N HIS A 377 -8.07 -5.38 4.70
CA HIS A 377 -8.19 -6.48 3.76
C HIS A 377 -7.30 -7.65 4.22
N LEU A 378 -7.92 -8.60 4.93
CA LEU A 378 -7.24 -9.66 5.69
C LEU A 378 -6.94 -10.90 4.88
N THR A 379 -7.58 -11.08 3.73
CA THR A 379 -7.52 -12.32 2.95
C THR A 379 -7.57 -12.05 1.46
N ASP A 380 -6.78 -12.81 0.69
CA ASP A 380 -6.78 -12.79 -0.76
C ASP A 380 -6.30 -14.14 -1.31
N ASP A 381 -6.12 -14.25 -2.62
CA ASP A 381 -5.63 -15.46 -3.30
C ASP A 381 -4.29 -15.94 -2.73
N GLU A 382 -3.43 -15.01 -2.36
CA GLU A 382 -2.05 -15.26 -1.94
C GLU A 382 -1.85 -15.33 -0.43
N GLY A 383 -2.91 -15.15 0.36
CA GLY A 383 -2.75 -15.27 1.80
C GLY A 383 -3.98 -15.02 2.64
N TRP A 384 -4.13 -15.83 3.67
CA TRP A 384 -5.08 -15.65 4.78
C TRP A 384 -4.32 -15.14 6.01
N ARG A 385 -4.69 -14.00 6.58
CA ARG A 385 -3.84 -13.32 7.56
C ARG A 385 -4.38 -13.24 8.98
N LEU A 386 -5.49 -13.89 9.28
CA LEU A 386 -6.10 -13.85 10.61
C LEU A 386 -6.32 -15.26 11.17
N GLU A 387 -5.87 -15.49 12.39
CA GLU A 387 -6.21 -16.71 13.17
C GLU A 387 -7.71 -16.77 13.43
N ILE A 388 -8.32 -17.89 13.04
CA ILE A 388 -9.74 -18.20 13.30
C ILE A 388 -9.83 -19.42 14.21
N PRO A 389 -10.33 -19.27 15.44
CA PRO A 389 -10.46 -20.40 16.37
C PRO A 389 -11.26 -21.58 15.77
N GLY A 390 -10.63 -22.78 15.78
CA GLY A 390 -11.20 -23.99 15.20
C GLY A 390 -10.92 -24.24 13.72
N LEU A 391 -10.20 -23.32 13.06
CA LEU A 391 -9.75 -23.44 11.65
C LEU A 391 -8.25 -23.15 11.53
N PRO A 392 -7.37 -23.93 12.18
CA PRO A 392 -5.93 -23.65 12.17
C PRO A 392 -5.31 -23.71 10.77
N GLU A 393 -5.88 -24.48 9.84
CA GLU A 393 -5.37 -24.63 8.49
C GLU A 393 -5.35 -23.28 7.72
N LEU A 394 -6.22 -22.33 8.07
CA LEU A 394 -6.24 -20.99 7.47
C LEU A 394 -4.92 -20.24 7.70
N THR A 395 -4.28 -20.46 8.86
CA THR A 395 -2.98 -19.84 9.16
C THR A 395 -1.81 -20.80 9.05
N ASP A 396 -1.99 -22.09 9.37
CA ASP A 396 -0.91 -23.08 9.24
C ASP A 396 -0.50 -23.33 7.79
N PHE A 397 -1.46 -23.24 6.88
CA PHE A 397 -1.28 -23.40 5.44
C PHE A 397 -1.43 -22.07 4.70
N GLY A 398 -2.59 -21.42 4.81
CA GLY A 398 -2.98 -20.25 4.01
C GLY A 398 -2.20 -18.97 4.29
N SER A 399 -1.47 -18.91 5.42
CA SER A 399 -0.63 -17.72 5.72
C SER A 399 0.81 -17.86 5.25
N LYS A 400 1.18 -18.94 4.58
CA LYS A 400 2.56 -19.26 4.22
C LYS A 400 2.72 -19.42 2.71
N ARG A 401 3.75 -18.83 2.13
CA ARG A 401 4.11 -18.96 0.72
C ARG A 401 5.56 -19.37 0.56
N GLY A 402 5.81 -20.34 -0.29
CA GLY A 402 7.13 -20.80 -0.64
C GLY A 402 7.03 -21.90 -1.71
N TYR A 403 8.16 -22.43 -2.14
CA TYR A 403 8.15 -23.53 -3.10
C TYR A 403 7.77 -24.84 -2.44
N SER A 404 6.76 -25.50 -2.97
CA SER A 404 6.46 -26.91 -2.73
C SER A 404 6.05 -27.59 -4.04
N LYS A 405 6.43 -28.87 -4.23
CA LYS A 405 6.24 -29.56 -5.51
C LYS A 405 4.77 -29.70 -5.91
N ASN A 406 3.85 -29.76 -4.97
CA ASN A 406 2.45 -30.07 -5.20
C ASN A 406 1.49 -29.22 -4.34
N GLU A 407 1.96 -28.11 -3.79
CA GLU A 407 1.18 -27.17 -2.97
C GLU A 407 0.40 -27.87 -1.81
N LYS A 408 1.00 -28.88 -1.17
CA LYS A 408 0.37 -29.58 -0.05
C LYS A 408 0.81 -29.08 1.32
N GLU A 409 1.88 -28.32 1.39
CA GLU A 409 2.45 -27.81 2.64
C GLU A 409 2.09 -26.36 2.92
N HIS A 410 2.00 -25.55 1.89
CA HIS A 410 1.69 -24.14 1.90
C HIS A 410 1.41 -23.66 0.46
N LEU A 411 0.98 -22.43 0.30
CA LEU A 411 0.75 -21.78 -0.99
C LEU A 411 2.06 -21.64 -1.78
N LEU A 412 1.94 -21.63 -3.12
CA LEU A 412 3.06 -21.36 -4.02
C LEU A 412 3.58 -19.92 -3.89
N PRO A 413 4.83 -19.63 -4.29
CA PRO A 413 5.37 -18.29 -4.30
C PRO A 413 4.55 -17.34 -5.16
N ALA A 414 4.39 -16.11 -4.68
CA ALA A 414 3.74 -15.02 -5.39
C ALA A 414 4.44 -13.69 -5.07
N TYR A 415 4.37 -12.73 -5.98
CA TYR A 415 4.90 -11.36 -5.86
C TYR A 415 6.37 -11.31 -5.38
N GLY A 416 7.17 -12.28 -5.86
CA GLY A 416 8.60 -12.37 -5.53
C GLY A 416 8.89 -12.81 -4.09
N SER A 417 7.97 -13.52 -3.43
CA SER A 417 8.21 -14.11 -2.09
C SER A 417 9.34 -15.15 -2.08
N GLY A 418 9.69 -15.73 -3.23
CA GLY A 418 10.86 -16.58 -3.39
C GLY A 418 10.68 -18.00 -2.87
N LEU A 419 11.81 -18.66 -2.65
CA LEU A 419 11.92 -20.10 -2.36
C LEU A 419 11.29 -20.50 -1.04
N THR A 420 11.46 -19.70 0.02
CA THR A 420 11.21 -20.12 1.39
C THR A 420 9.90 -19.56 1.97
N ALA A 421 9.19 -20.42 2.72
CA ALA A 421 8.02 -20.00 3.53
C ALA A 421 8.41 -19.45 4.93
N ASN A 422 9.67 -19.11 5.16
CA ASN A 422 10.14 -18.53 6.41
C ASN A 422 9.72 -17.06 6.52
N ALA A 423 8.95 -16.71 7.54
CA ALA A 423 8.45 -15.34 7.80
C ALA A 423 9.56 -14.29 8.00
N GLU A 424 10.75 -14.66 8.45
CA GLU A 424 11.89 -13.74 8.59
C GLU A 424 12.51 -13.36 7.24
N LYS A 425 12.29 -14.16 6.19
CA LYS A 425 12.90 -14.02 4.87
C LYS A 425 11.89 -13.68 3.77
N SER A 426 10.61 -13.80 4.04
CA SER A 426 9.56 -13.63 3.05
C SER A 426 8.38 -12.82 3.58
N SER A 427 8.03 -11.73 2.91
CA SER A 427 6.79 -10.97 3.15
C SER A 427 5.53 -11.74 2.74
N GLY A 428 5.67 -12.86 2.02
CA GLY A 428 4.57 -13.75 1.68
C GLY A 428 4.05 -14.58 2.84
N THR A 429 4.76 -14.63 3.97
CA THR A 429 4.43 -15.47 5.13
C THR A 429 4.21 -14.62 6.38
N GLY A 430 3.10 -14.87 7.06
CA GLY A 430 2.74 -14.22 8.31
C GLY A 430 1.24 -14.10 8.51
N HIS A 431 0.83 -13.97 9.76
CA HIS A 431 -0.56 -13.74 10.15
C HIS A 431 -0.64 -13.02 11.50
N TYR A 432 -1.80 -12.49 11.81
CA TYR A 432 -2.15 -11.96 13.13
C TYR A 432 -2.79 -13.07 13.96
N THR A 433 -2.29 -13.28 15.17
CA THR A 433 -2.99 -14.09 16.16
C THR A 433 -4.28 -13.38 16.57
N LYS A 434 -5.22 -14.12 17.16
CA LYS A 434 -6.41 -13.49 17.76
C LYS A 434 -6.00 -12.38 18.75
N ALA A 435 -4.98 -12.58 19.57
CA ALA A 435 -4.49 -11.56 20.51
C ALA A 435 -3.94 -10.31 19.79
N ASP A 436 -3.21 -10.47 18.69
CA ASP A 436 -2.72 -9.35 17.89
C ASP A 436 -3.87 -8.54 17.31
N PHE A 437 -4.90 -9.21 16.80
CA PHE A 437 -6.06 -8.54 16.21
C PHE A 437 -6.87 -7.76 17.26
N LEU A 438 -7.07 -8.34 18.44
CA LEU A 438 -7.69 -7.64 19.57
C LEU A 438 -6.92 -6.38 19.97
N GLU A 439 -5.57 -6.45 19.99
CA GLU A 439 -4.71 -5.29 20.28
C GLU A 439 -4.86 -4.20 19.20
N ILE A 440 -4.87 -4.57 17.91
CA ILE A 440 -5.09 -3.64 16.79
C ILE A 440 -6.44 -2.92 16.95
N ILE A 441 -7.53 -3.64 17.24
CA ILE A 441 -8.86 -3.05 17.41
C ILE A 441 -8.87 -2.06 18.61
N ARG A 442 -8.30 -2.46 19.76
CA ARG A 442 -8.24 -1.59 20.94
C ARG A 442 -7.38 -0.36 20.71
N PHE A 443 -6.25 -0.51 20.03
CA PHE A 443 -5.35 0.60 19.69
C PHE A 443 -6.02 1.59 18.72
N ALA A 444 -6.72 1.08 17.71
CA ALA A 444 -7.51 1.89 16.79
C ALA A 444 -8.63 2.64 17.51
N LYS A 445 -9.39 1.94 18.40
CA LYS A 445 -10.44 2.56 19.23
C LYS A 445 -9.91 3.74 20.06
N ALA A 446 -8.75 3.59 20.69
CA ALA A 446 -8.13 4.65 21.47
C ALA A 446 -7.73 5.87 20.63
N ARG A 447 -7.68 5.75 19.30
CA ARG A 447 -7.43 6.79 18.31
C ARG A 447 -8.68 7.20 17.52
N HIS A 448 -9.86 6.79 17.99
CA HIS A 448 -11.14 7.02 17.32
C HIS A 448 -11.20 6.51 15.87
N ILE A 449 -10.41 5.48 15.55
CA ILE A 449 -10.44 4.80 14.25
C ILE A 449 -11.28 3.52 14.39
N THR A 450 -12.27 3.37 13.50
CA THR A 450 -13.03 2.12 13.37
C THR A 450 -12.29 1.19 12.41
N VAL A 451 -11.97 -0.01 12.82
CA VAL A 451 -11.46 -1.07 11.94
C VAL A 451 -12.66 -1.72 11.24
N ILE A 452 -12.62 -1.82 9.94
CA ILE A 452 -13.59 -2.55 9.10
C ILE A 452 -12.86 -3.76 8.54
N PRO A 453 -13.17 -4.98 8.99
CA PRO A 453 -12.52 -6.18 8.47
C PRO A 453 -13.08 -6.52 7.10
N GLU A 454 -12.21 -6.96 6.20
CA GLU A 454 -12.61 -7.53 4.91
C GLU A 454 -12.15 -8.98 4.80
N ILE A 455 -13.08 -9.82 4.39
CA ILE A 455 -12.86 -11.19 3.91
C ILE A 455 -13.38 -11.23 2.49
N ASP A 456 -12.49 -11.24 1.53
CA ASP A 456 -12.87 -11.13 0.12
C ASP A 456 -13.40 -12.45 -0.42
N ILE A 457 -14.67 -12.44 -0.83
CA ILE A 457 -15.46 -13.55 -1.31
C ILE A 457 -16.53 -13.08 -2.32
N PRO A 458 -16.93 -13.88 -3.31
CA PRO A 458 -16.53 -15.27 -3.54
C PRO A 458 -15.27 -15.43 -4.38
N GLY A 459 -14.83 -14.37 -5.07
CA GLY A 459 -13.52 -14.26 -5.72
C GLY A 459 -12.40 -14.12 -4.70
N HIS A 460 -11.15 -13.94 -5.14
CA HIS A 460 -9.99 -13.67 -4.27
C HIS A 460 -9.82 -14.61 -3.07
N ALA A 461 -10.38 -15.83 -3.17
CA ALA A 461 -10.54 -16.75 -2.04
C ALA A 461 -9.63 -17.98 -2.10
N ARG A 462 -8.59 -17.97 -2.97
CA ARG A 462 -7.74 -19.14 -3.19
C ARG A 462 -7.05 -19.62 -1.91
N ALA A 463 -6.52 -18.72 -1.08
CA ALA A 463 -5.90 -19.12 0.18
C ALA A 463 -6.88 -19.86 1.11
N ALA A 464 -8.13 -19.42 1.19
CA ALA A 464 -9.18 -20.11 1.95
C ALA A 464 -9.50 -21.49 1.34
N ILE A 465 -9.66 -21.56 0.02
CA ILE A 465 -9.97 -22.82 -0.69
C ILE A 465 -8.86 -23.84 -0.45
N LYS A 466 -7.59 -23.47 -0.67
CA LYS A 466 -6.43 -24.36 -0.48
C LYS A 466 -6.25 -24.80 0.97
N SER A 467 -6.52 -23.90 1.91
CA SER A 467 -6.51 -24.25 3.36
C SER A 467 -7.59 -25.30 3.71
N MET A 468 -8.79 -25.15 3.13
CA MET A 468 -9.87 -26.11 3.37
C MET A 468 -9.67 -27.41 2.58
N GLU A 469 -8.98 -27.41 1.44
CA GLU A 469 -8.50 -28.62 0.76
C GLU A 469 -7.50 -29.39 1.64
N ALA A 470 -6.54 -28.67 2.25
CA ALA A 470 -5.57 -29.28 3.18
C ALA A 470 -6.25 -29.87 4.41
N ARG A 471 -7.24 -29.16 5.00
CA ARG A 471 -8.08 -29.65 6.09
C ARG A 471 -8.84 -30.91 5.70
N GLN A 472 -9.52 -30.88 4.56
CA GLN A 472 -10.30 -32.00 4.06
C GLN A 472 -9.42 -33.24 3.84
N ALA A 473 -8.24 -33.09 3.24
CA ALA A 473 -7.31 -34.18 3.02
C ALA A 473 -6.86 -34.81 4.37
N LYS A 474 -6.49 -33.99 5.34
CA LYS A 474 -6.06 -34.43 6.68
C LYS A 474 -7.16 -35.21 7.39
N LEU A 475 -8.35 -34.62 7.53
CA LEU A 475 -9.47 -35.24 8.25
C LEU A 475 -10.00 -36.51 7.56
N SER A 476 -9.90 -36.59 6.22
CA SER A 476 -10.23 -37.79 5.47
C SER A 476 -9.28 -38.95 5.76
N LEU A 477 -7.97 -38.68 5.92
CA LEU A 477 -6.97 -39.66 6.33
C LEU A 477 -7.24 -40.17 7.75
N ASP A 478 -7.67 -39.27 8.65
CA ASP A 478 -8.06 -39.60 10.01
C ASP A 478 -9.43 -40.31 10.10
N GLY A 479 -10.09 -40.59 8.98
CA GLY A 479 -11.40 -41.28 8.92
C GLY A 479 -12.61 -40.41 9.28
N ASN A 480 -12.42 -39.11 9.58
CA ASN A 480 -13.49 -38.22 10.01
C ASN A 480 -14.16 -37.52 8.79
N LYS A 481 -14.92 -38.28 8.01
CA LYS A 481 -15.59 -37.80 6.79
C LYS A 481 -16.53 -36.61 7.01
N ALA A 482 -17.29 -36.59 8.11
CA ALA A 482 -18.24 -35.52 8.40
C ALA A 482 -17.53 -34.18 8.62
N ALA A 483 -16.47 -34.17 9.43
CA ALA A 483 -15.67 -32.96 9.67
C ALA A 483 -14.88 -32.51 8.41
N ALA A 484 -14.48 -33.48 7.57
CA ALA A 484 -13.80 -33.18 6.30
C ALA A 484 -14.68 -32.42 5.31
N GLU A 485 -16.00 -32.71 5.30
CA GLU A 485 -16.96 -32.06 4.40
C GLU A 485 -17.56 -30.75 4.96
N GLN A 486 -17.47 -30.52 6.27
CA GLN A 486 -18.13 -29.44 6.98
C GLN A 486 -17.85 -28.04 6.41
N TYR A 487 -16.63 -27.77 5.97
CA TYR A 487 -16.17 -26.48 5.47
C TYR A 487 -15.58 -26.57 4.05
N ARG A 488 -16.11 -27.50 3.24
CA ARG A 488 -15.63 -27.68 1.87
C ARG A 488 -16.08 -26.49 1.00
N LEU A 489 -15.15 -25.82 0.34
CA LEU A 489 -15.38 -24.61 -0.44
C LEU A 489 -15.39 -24.84 -1.96
N PHE A 490 -15.26 -26.09 -2.41
CA PHE A 490 -15.18 -26.48 -3.82
C PHE A 490 -16.02 -27.72 -4.09
N THR A 491 -16.46 -27.91 -5.33
CA THR A 491 -17.13 -29.12 -5.78
C THR A 491 -16.17 -30.03 -6.54
N PRO A 492 -15.99 -31.30 -6.16
CA PRO A 492 -15.23 -32.25 -6.92
C PRO A 492 -15.82 -32.40 -8.33
N ASN A 493 -14.92 -32.56 -9.31
CA ASN A 493 -15.28 -32.71 -10.73
C ASN A 493 -15.94 -31.47 -11.35
N ASP A 494 -15.79 -30.28 -10.76
CA ASP A 494 -16.13 -29.04 -11.44
C ASP A 494 -15.22 -28.90 -12.68
N LYS A 495 -15.84 -28.75 -13.85
CA LYS A 495 -15.16 -28.60 -15.13
C LYS A 495 -15.25 -27.17 -15.66
N SER A 496 -15.63 -26.23 -14.82
CA SER A 496 -15.68 -24.82 -15.16
C SER A 496 -14.29 -24.32 -15.59
N GLN A 497 -14.25 -23.54 -16.67
CA GLN A 497 -13.02 -22.98 -17.19
C GLN A 497 -13.07 -21.47 -17.01
N TYR A 498 -12.17 -20.95 -16.20
CA TYR A 498 -12.04 -19.51 -15.96
C TYR A 498 -10.60 -19.13 -15.59
N ARG A 499 -10.30 -17.85 -15.63
CA ARG A 499 -9.11 -17.25 -15.06
C ARG A 499 -9.47 -15.92 -14.42
N SER A 500 -8.96 -15.68 -13.22
CA SER A 500 -9.09 -14.39 -12.56
C SER A 500 -8.20 -13.34 -13.24
N VAL A 501 -8.38 -12.09 -12.87
CA VAL A 501 -7.53 -10.98 -13.33
C VAL A 501 -6.06 -11.21 -12.95
N GLN A 502 -5.80 -11.83 -11.79
CA GLN A 502 -4.48 -12.23 -11.33
C GLN A 502 -4.03 -13.60 -11.89
N ASN A 503 -4.75 -14.14 -12.90
CA ASN A 503 -4.39 -15.37 -13.62
C ASN A 503 -4.49 -16.66 -12.80
N TYR A 504 -5.38 -16.73 -11.78
CA TYR A 504 -5.72 -17.95 -11.06
C TYR A 504 -6.90 -18.68 -11.68
N PRO A 505 -6.86 -20.04 -11.82
CA PRO A 505 -7.96 -20.85 -12.32
C PRO A 505 -8.83 -21.47 -11.21
N ASP A 506 -8.52 -21.22 -9.92
CA ASP A 506 -9.01 -21.95 -8.75
C ASP A 506 -9.25 -21.06 -7.51
N ASN A 507 -9.66 -19.78 -7.74
CA ASN A 507 -9.74 -18.76 -6.69
C ASN A 507 -11.18 -18.36 -6.29
N VAL A 508 -12.21 -19.06 -6.77
CA VAL A 508 -13.61 -18.68 -6.50
C VAL A 508 -14.31 -19.76 -5.69
N LEU A 509 -14.99 -19.35 -4.60
CA LEU A 509 -15.79 -20.23 -3.76
C LEU A 509 -16.96 -20.87 -4.56
N ASP A 510 -17.29 -22.11 -4.28
CA ASP A 510 -18.54 -22.71 -4.77
C ASP A 510 -19.73 -22.22 -3.94
N VAL A 511 -20.40 -21.17 -4.47
CA VAL A 511 -21.54 -20.51 -3.82
C VAL A 511 -22.81 -21.38 -3.79
N CYS A 512 -22.77 -22.55 -4.41
CA CYS A 512 -23.93 -23.48 -4.51
C CYS A 512 -23.91 -24.54 -3.41
N LYS A 513 -22.90 -24.52 -2.53
CA LYS A 513 -22.74 -25.50 -1.44
C LYS A 513 -23.10 -24.91 -0.08
N GLU A 514 -23.88 -25.65 0.74
CA GLU A 514 -24.18 -25.25 2.11
C GLU A 514 -22.95 -25.18 3.01
N SER A 515 -21.91 -26.02 2.74
CA SER A 515 -20.64 -25.96 3.47
C SER A 515 -19.91 -24.63 3.29
N THR A 516 -20.08 -23.93 2.16
CA THR A 516 -19.55 -22.58 1.94
C THR A 516 -20.16 -21.58 2.93
N TYR A 517 -21.47 -21.61 3.10
CA TYR A 517 -22.16 -20.72 4.07
C TYR A 517 -21.89 -21.11 5.51
N THR A 518 -21.67 -22.40 5.79
CA THR A 518 -21.23 -22.88 7.11
C THR A 518 -19.85 -22.31 7.44
N PHE A 519 -18.92 -22.29 6.48
CA PHE A 519 -17.61 -21.67 6.62
C PHE A 519 -17.73 -20.17 6.84
N ILE A 520 -18.44 -19.44 5.98
CA ILE A 520 -18.60 -17.98 6.08
C ILE A 520 -19.26 -17.59 7.41
N GLY A 521 -20.31 -18.31 7.83
CA GLY A 521 -20.95 -18.08 9.13
C GLY A 521 -19.99 -18.26 10.31
N LYS A 522 -19.15 -19.28 10.26
CA LYS A 522 -18.09 -19.48 11.27
C LYS A 522 -17.13 -18.29 11.33
N ILE A 523 -16.70 -17.76 10.18
CA ILE A 523 -15.80 -16.59 10.13
C ILE A 523 -16.50 -15.37 10.73
N PHE A 524 -17.74 -15.07 10.34
CA PHE A 524 -18.50 -13.93 10.86
C PHE A 524 -18.68 -14.03 12.37
N ASP A 525 -19.06 -15.19 12.89
CA ASP A 525 -19.26 -15.40 14.32
C ASP A 525 -17.98 -15.21 15.13
N GLU A 526 -16.83 -15.67 14.62
CA GLU A 526 -15.55 -15.48 15.32
C GLU A 526 -15.07 -14.02 15.26
N LEU A 527 -15.27 -13.31 14.13
CA LEU A 527 -14.97 -11.89 14.05
C LEU A 527 -15.83 -11.08 15.03
N ILE A 528 -17.13 -11.32 15.09
CA ILE A 528 -18.03 -10.66 16.04
C ILE A 528 -17.55 -10.88 17.47
N LYS A 529 -17.24 -12.12 17.86
CA LYS A 529 -16.69 -12.43 19.19
C LYS A 529 -15.38 -11.68 19.48
N MET A 530 -14.48 -11.57 18.49
CA MET A 530 -13.24 -10.81 18.66
C MET A 530 -13.51 -9.31 18.90
N TYR A 531 -14.46 -8.74 18.18
CA TYR A 531 -14.86 -7.35 18.36
C TYR A 531 -15.50 -7.12 19.74
N ASP A 532 -16.37 -8.02 20.20
CA ASP A 532 -16.98 -7.98 21.52
C ASP A 532 -15.93 -8.07 22.63
N GLU A 533 -14.97 -8.99 22.51
CA GLU A 533 -13.82 -9.14 23.43
C GLU A 533 -12.91 -7.89 23.43
N ALA A 534 -12.83 -7.18 22.32
CA ALA A 534 -12.13 -5.90 22.25
C ALA A 534 -12.94 -4.74 22.86
N GLY A 535 -14.21 -4.96 23.19
CA GLY A 535 -15.15 -3.95 23.69
C GLY A 535 -15.57 -2.95 22.61
N VAL A 536 -15.67 -3.40 21.36
CA VAL A 536 -16.08 -2.59 20.20
C VAL A 536 -17.09 -3.43 19.40
N PRO A 537 -18.31 -2.94 19.13
CA PRO A 537 -19.24 -3.71 18.29
C PRO A 537 -18.78 -3.73 16.83
N LEU A 538 -18.81 -4.89 16.18
CA LEU A 538 -18.66 -4.99 14.73
C LEU A 538 -19.94 -4.48 14.07
N LYS A 539 -19.88 -3.36 13.38
CA LYS A 539 -21.05 -2.73 12.73
C LYS A 539 -21.11 -2.93 11.23
N THR A 540 -19.95 -3.12 10.60
CA THR A 540 -19.83 -3.22 9.15
C THR A 540 -18.83 -4.32 8.83
N MET A 541 -19.19 -5.22 7.94
CA MET A 541 -18.35 -6.28 7.40
C MET A 541 -18.20 -6.09 5.90
N HIS A 542 -16.98 -5.95 5.43
CA HIS A 542 -16.70 -5.90 3.99
C HIS A 542 -16.48 -7.32 3.47
N VAL A 543 -17.22 -7.67 2.42
CA VAL A 543 -17.21 -9.03 1.85
C VAL A 543 -16.46 -9.11 0.52
N GLY A 544 -15.79 -8.04 0.09
CA GLY A 544 -15.18 -7.96 -1.23
C GLY A 544 -16.22 -7.91 -2.34
N GLY A 545 -16.34 -8.98 -3.09
CA GLY A 545 -17.37 -9.18 -4.12
C GLY A 545 -16.93 -8.83 -5.53
N ASP A 546 -15.72 -8.31 -5.68
CA ASP A 546 -15.14 -7.86 -6.94
C ASP A 546 -14.55 -8.99 -7.79
N GLU A 547 -14.32 -8.66 -9.03
CA GLU A 547 -13.55 -9.41 -10.02
C GLU A 547 -13.90 -10.92 -10.20
N VAL A 548 -15.12 -11.34 -9.86
CA VAL A 548 -15.57 -12.72 -10.11
C VAL A 548 -15.47 -13.01 -11.61
N PRO A 549 -14.66 -13.99 -12.04
CA PRO A 549 -14.35 -14.15 -13.47
C PRO A 549 -15.51 -14.77 -14.27
N GLU A 550 -15.51 -14.51 -15.57
CA GLU A 550 -16.42 -15.19 -16.49
C GLU A 550 -16.05 -16.67 -16.63
N GLY A 551 -17.08 -17.52 -16.74
CA GLY A 551 -16.91 -18.96 -16.88
C GLY A 551 -16.94 -19.75 -15.57
N VAL A 552 -16.85 -19.07 -14.41
CA VAL A 552 -16.97 -19.69 -13.09
C VAL A 552 -18.35 -20.36 -12.91
N TRP A 553 -18.42 -21.45 -12.16
CA TRP A 553 -19.63 -22.24 -11.82
C TRP A 553 -20.39 -22.85 -13.02
N LYS A 554 -19.97 -22.55 -14.25
CA LYS A 554 -20.69 -22.91 -15.47
C LYS A 554 -20.84 -24.43 -15.69
N ALA A 555 -19.87 -25.19 -15.18
CA ALA A 555 -19.86 -26.64 -15.27
C ALA A 555 -19.73 -27.35 -13.90
N SER A 556 -20.00 -26.62 -12.81
CA SER A 556 -20.05 -27.17 -11.46
C SER A 556 -21.34 -27.97 -11.26
N PRO A 557 -21.25 -29.26 -10.89
CA PRO A 557 -22.45 -30.09 -10.65
C PRO A 557 -23.38 -29.51 -9.61
N SER A 558 -22.85 -28.94 -8.50
CA SER A 558 -23.67 -28.29 -7.46
C SER A 558 -24.43 -27.08 -7.99
N CYS A 559 -23.78 -26.25 -8.81
CA CYS A 559 -24.39 -25.04 -9.34
C CYS A 559 -25.41 -25.36 -10.46
N LEU A 560 -25.14 -26.36 -11.28
CA LEU A 560 -26.11 -26.83 -12.27
C LEU A 560 -27.41 -27.32 -11.61
N ASP A 561 -27.34 -28.07 -10.50
CA ASP A 561 -28.52 -28.49 -9.72
C ASP A 561 -29.27 -27.29 -9.14
N LEU A 562 -28.55 -26.35 -8.49
CA LEU A 562 -29.15 -25.15 -7.91
C LEU A 562 -29.86 -24.29 -8.97
N LEU A 563 -29.26 -24.10 -10.14
CA LEU A 563 -29.83 -23.30 -11.24
C LEU A 563 -31.18 -23.87 -11.76
N THR A 564 -31.45 -25.15 -11.56
CA THR A 564 -32.80 -25.73 -11.90
C THR A 564 -33.90 -25.16 -11.01
N LYS A 565 -33.57 -24.64 -9.85
CA LYS A 565 -34.50 -24.13 -8.80
C LYS A 565 -34.58 -22.61 -8.78
N LEU A 566 -33.72 -21.93 -9.53
CA LEU A 566 -33.60 -20.46 -9.59
C LEU A 566 -34.22 -19.90 -10.89
N PRO A 567 -34.51 -18.60 -10.98
CA PRO A 567 -34.97 -17.95 -12.20
C PRO A 567 -34.05 -18.22 -13.40
N LYS A 568 -34.61 -18.22 -14.61
CA LYS A 568 -33.79 -18.36 -15.84
C LYS A 568 -33.06 -17.06 -16.15
N GLY A 569 -31.82 -17.17 -16.65
CA GLY A 569 -30.97 -16.02 -17.01
C GLY A 569 -29.49 -16.39 -17.15
N ASN A 570 -28.61 -15.40 -17.11
CA ASN A 570 -27.17 -15.64 -17.06
C ASN A 570 -26.81 -16.29 -15.72
N SER A 571 -26.19 -17.47 -15.79
CA SER A 571 -25.89 -18.28 -14.59
C SER A 571 -25.03 -17.55 -13.56
N LYS A 572 -24.00 -16.81 -14.00
CA LYS A 572 -23.12 -16.05 -13.12
C LYS A 572 -23.91 -14.97 -12.36
N ASP A 573 -24.72 -14.17 -13.05
CA ASP A 573 -25.50 -13.09 -12.44
C ASP A 573 -26.50 -13.61 -11.41
N ILE A 574 -27.20 -14.70 -11.74
CA ILE A 574 -28.18 -15.34 -10.86
C ILE A 574 -27.50 -15.90 -9.61
N LEU A 575 -26.33 -16.55 -9.75
CA LEU A 575 -25.60 -17.13 -8.64
C LEU A 575 -24.95 -16.08 -7.77
N THR A 576 -24.44 -14.99 -8.37
CA THR A 576 -23.91 -13.84 -7.63
C THR A 576 -25.01 -13.18 -6.80
N GLN A 577 -26.20 -12.96 -7.40
CA GLN A 577 -27.33 -12.40 -6.67
C GLN A 577 -27.79 -13.34 -5.54
N TYR A 578 -27.92 -14.65 -5.80
CA TYR A 578 -28.25 -15.65 -4.76
C TYR A 578 -27.24 -15.64 -3.60
N PHE A 579 -25.95 -15.51 -3.92
CA PHE A 579 -24.90 -15.43 -2.93
C PHE A 579 -25.02 -14.18 -2.06
N LEU A 580 -25.21 -13.01 -2.68
CA LEU A 580 -25.38 -11.74 -1.97
C LEU A 580 -26.61 -11.73 -1.06
N GLU A 581 -27.75 -12.27 -1.54
CA GLU A 581 -28.97 -12.42 -0.72
C GLU A 581 -28.73 -13.25 0.54
N ARG A 582 -27.93 -14.30 0.43
CA ARG A 582 -27.60 -15.16 1.57
C ARG A 582 -26.65 -14.47 2.53
N LEU A 583 -25.65 -13.76 2.02
CA LEU A 583 -24.70 -13.00 2.85
C LEU A 583 -25.40 -11.87 3.61
N ASP A 584 -26.25 -11.12 2.91
CA ASP A 584 -27.06 -10.06 3.50
C ASP A 584 -27.89 -10.57 4.66
N LYS A 585 -28.68 -11.62 4.43
CA LYS A 585 -29.46 -12.27 5.48
C LYS A 585 -28.59 -12.72 6.66
N MET A 586 -27.44 -13.33 6.39
CA MET A 586 -26.53 -13.82 7.46
C MET A 586 -25.97 -12.68 8.29
N LEU A 587 -25.65 -11.54 7.69
CA LEU A 587 -25.13 -10.36 8.39
C LEU A 587 -26.25 -9.59 9.11
N ASP A 588 -27.42 -9.44 8.47
CA ASP A 588 -28.59 -8.79 9.06
C ASP A 588 -29.08 -9.51 10.33
N GLU A 589 -29.16 -10.86 10.32
CA GLU A 589 -29.45 -11.68 11.50
C GLU A 589 -28.45 -11.45 12.65
N ARG A 590 -27.27 -10.90 12.38
CA ARG A 590 -26.21 -10.57 13.34
C ARG A 590 -26.14 -9.07 13.66
N GLY A 591 -27.01 -8.25 13.06
CA GLY A 591 -27.01 -6.79 13.23
C GLY A 591 -25.76 -6.11 12.65
N VAL A 592 -25.17 -6.66 11.59
CA VAL A 592 -23.96 -6.17 10.91
C VAL A 592 -24.31 -5.74 9.50
N GLN A 593 -23.94 -4.51 9.13
CA GLN A 593 -24.13 -3.98 7.77
C GLN A 593 -23.20 -4.66 6.77
N LEU A 594 -23.74 -5.08 5.63
CA LEU A 594 -22.96 -5.56 4.50
C LEU A 594 -22.29 -4.38 3.79
N ALA A 595 -20.99 -4.50 3.56
CA ALA A 595 -20.22 -3.63 2.69
C ALA A 595 -19.46 -4.46 1.63
N GLY A 596 -19.18 -3.88 0.48
CA GLY A 596 -18.41 -4.54 -0.58
C GLY A 596 -17.97 -3.53 -1.64
N TRP A 597 -17.14 -4.00 -2.57
CA TRP A 597 -16.80 -3.21 -3.76
C TRP A 597 -18.06 -2.97 -4.59
N GLU A 598 -18.01 -2.05 -5.56
CA GLU A 598 -19.23 -1.66 -6.30
C GLU A 598 -20.02 -2.82 -6.92
N GLU A 599 -19.37 -3.94 -7.19
CA GLU A 599 -20.01 -5.11 -7.80
C GLU A 599 -21.17 -5.67 -6.97
N VAL A 600 -21.15 -5.50 -5.63
CA VAL A 600 -22.27 -5.92 -4.77
C VAL A 600 -23.56 -5.11 -5.03
N ALA A 601 -23.39 -3.91 -5.60
CA ALA A 601 -24.48 -2.97 -5.88
C ALA A 601 -24.87 -2.90 -7.38
N LEU A 602 -24.27 -3.75 -8.23
CA LEU A 602 -24.41 -3.67 -9.67
C LEU A 602 -25.12 -4.89 -10.26
N ILE A 603 -25.84 -4.66 -11.36
CA ILE A 603 -26.30 -5.71 -12.29
C ILE A 603 -25.77 -5.44 -13.69
N ARG A 604 -25.63 -6.51 -14.46
CA ARG A 604 -25.30 -6.40 -15.89
C ARG A 604 -26.54 -6.06 -16.70
N ILE A 605 -26.38 -5.15 -17.63
CA ILE A 605 -27.39 -4.76 -18.61
C ILE A 605 -26.84 -4.94 -20.04
N PRO A 606 -27.66 -5.35 -21.02
CA PRO A 606 -27.24 -5.41 -22.43
C PRO A 606 -26.70 -4.08 -22.92
N LYS A 607 -25.62 -4.10 -23.70
CA LYS A 607 -25.05 -2.92 -24.39
C LYS A 607 -24.99 -3.19 -25.90
N GLU A 608 -25.65 -2.33 -26.69
CA GLU A 608 -25.59 -2.41 -28.14
C GLU A 608 -24.21 -1.88 -28.67
N PRO A 609 -23.68 -2.42 -29.80
CA PRO A 609 -24.22 -3.54 -30.61
C PRO A 609 -23.92 -4.93 -30.06
N LYS A 610 -23.01 -5.10 -29.10
CA LYS A 610 -22.68 -6.35 -28.40
C LYS A 610 -22.02 -6.06 -27.06
N GLY A 611 -22.24 -6.92 -26.09
CA GLY A 611 -21.64 -6.85 -24.78
C GLY A 611 -22.63 -6.53 -23.67
N PHE A 612 -22.10 -6.02 -22.55
CA PHE A 612 -22.89 -5.59 -21.40
C PHE A 612 -22.29 -4.34 -20.77
N GLY A 613 -23.13 -3.58 -20.10
CA GLY A 613 -22.77 -2.51 -19.20
C GLY A 613 -23.21 -2.83 -17.78
N TYR A 614 -23.00 -1.90 -16.86
CA TYR A 614 -23.42 -2.02 -15.47
C TYR A 614 -24.42 -0.93 -15.10
N ALA A 615 -25.43 -1.33 -14.31
CA ALA A 615 -26.40 -0.42 -13.72
C ALA A 615 -26.55 -0.71 -12.22
N PRO A 616 -27.03 0.27 -11.42
CA PRO A 616 -27.41 0.01 -10.03
C PRO A 616 -28.42 -1.12 -9.93
N ASN A 617 -28.19 -2.10 -9.04
CA ASN A 617 -29.11 -3.19 -8.81
C ASN A 617 -30.31 -2.68 -7.99
N PRO A 618 -31.54 -2.67 -8.55
CA PRO A 618 -32.70 -2.13 -7.84
C PRO A 618 -33.12 -2.97 -6.62
N LYS A 619 -32.63 -4.20 -6.53
CA LYS A 619 -33.03 -5.14 -5.48
C LYS A 619 -32.51 -4.73 -4.10
N PHE A 620 -31.26 -4.31 -4.02
CA PHE A 620 -30.58 -4.03 -2.74
C PHE A 620 -30.54 -2.55 -2.34
N THR A 621 -31.21 -1.67 -3.05
CA THR A 621 -31.22 -0.23 -2.76
C THR A 621 -31.79 0.12 -1.38
N LYS A 622 -32.60 -0.78 -0.79
CA LYS A 622 -33.23 -0.57 0.53
C LYS A 622 -32.56 -1.36 1.66
N ASP A 623 -31.61 -2.22 1.33
CA ASP A 623 -30.99 -3.15 2.29
C ASP A 623 -29.80 -2.50 3.01
N GLY A 624 -29.49 -1.23 2.67
CA GLY A 624 -28.48 -0.43 3.36
C GLY A 624 -27.04 -0.87 3.07
N PHE A 625 -26.78 -1.49 1.92
CA PHE A 625 -25.42 -1.84 1.50
C PHE A 625 -24.53 -0.62 1.42
N LEU A 626 -23.29 -0.76 1.90
CA LEU A 626 -22.26 0.27 1.75
C LEU A 626 -21.35 -0.13 0.58
N ALA A 627 -21.48 0.55 -0.56
CA ALA A 627 -20.72 0.28 -1.78
C ALA A 627 -19.43 1.11 -1.84
N PHE A 628 -18.29 0.44 -1.98
CA PHE A 628 -16.99 1.07 -2.19
C PHE A 628 -16.71 1.13 -3.68
N VAL A 629 -16.79 2.34 -4.26
CA VAL A 629 -16.72 2.51 -5.73
C VAL A 629 -15.31 2.85 -6.14
N TRP A 630 -14.63 1.86 -6.74
CA TRP A 630 -13.24 2.00 -7.18
C TRP A 630 -13.11 2.32 -8.67
N ASN A 631 -13.96 1.77 -9.53
CA ASN A 631 -13.83 1.92 -10.97
C ASN A 631 -14.26 3.31 -11.42
N SER A 632 -13.27 4.13 -11.71
CA SER A 632 -13.42 5.48 -12.26
C SER A 632 -12.81 5.63 -13.66
N LEU A 633 -12.57 4.49 -14.36
CA LEU A 633 -11.97 4.47 -15.68
C LEU A 633 -12.99 4.66 -16.79
N GLY A 634 -12.67 5.49 -17.78
CA GLY A 634 -13.46 5.68 -18.99
C GLY A 634 -14.94 6.00 -18.69
N GLU A 635 -15.85 5.18 -19.21
CA GLU A 635 -17.31 5.36 -19.04
C GLU A 635 -17.80 5.12 -17.60
N SER A 636 -16.96 4.58 -16.71
CA SER A 636 -17.28 4.37 -15.30
C SER A 636 -16.97 5.59 -14.41
N VAL A 637 -16.47 6.68 -14.96
CA VAL A 637 -16.07 7.89 -14.21
C VAL A 637 -17.17 8.45 -13.30
N ASN A 638 -18.44 8.23 -13.64
CA ASN A 638 -19.59 8.66 -12.83
C ASN A 638 -20.35 7.50 -12.15
N LEU A 639 -19.75 6.33 -12.02
CA LEU A 639 -20.44 5.15 -11.47
C LEU A 639 -20.89 5.41 -10.03
N SER A 640 -20.08 6.05 -9.21
CA SER A 640 -20.42 6.45 -7.84
C SER A 640 -21.63 7.39 -7.80
N TYR A 641 -21.78 8.31 -8.76
CA TYR A 641 -22.94 9.20 -8.86
C TYR A 641 -24.22 8.41 -9.18
N ARG A 642 -24.13 7.48 -10.14
CA ARG A 642 -25.25 6.63 -10.51
C ARG A 642 -25.74 5.78 -9.34
N LEU A 643 -24.83 5.20 -8.55
CA LEU A 643 -25.16 4.41 -7.35
C LEU A 643 -25.75 5.30 -6.26
N ALA A 644 -25.16 6.45 -5.95
CA ALA A 644 -25.69 7.38 -4.97
C ALA A 644 -27.08 7.92 -5.36
N ASN A 645 -27.26 8.27 -6.64
CA ASN A 645 -28.56 8.72 -7.17
C ASN A 645 -29.63 7.62 -7.15
N ALA A 646 -29.24 6.34 -7.16
CA ALA A 646 -30.12 5.20 -7.03
C ALA A 646 -30.46 4.86 -5.56
N GLY A 647 -29.84 5.51 -4.58
CA GLY A 647 -30.10 5.35 -3.16
C GLY A 647 -29.11 4.44 -2.40
N TYR A 648 -28.01 4.02 -3.03
CA TYR A 648 -26.94 3.31 -2.33
C TYR A 648 -26.07 4.25 -1.53
N ASP A 649 -25.69 3.86 -0.32
CA ASP A 649 -24.61 4.52 0.41
C ASP A 649 -23.27 4.19 -0.23
N VAL A 650 -22.46 5.23 -0.52
CA VAL A 650 -21.25 5.13 -1.35
C VAL A 650 -20.04 5.69 -0.63
N VAL A 651 -18.94 4.94 -0.65
CA VAL A 651 -17.59 5.41 -0.33
C VAL A 651 -16.81 5.58 -1.64
N LEU A 652 -16.30 6.80 -1.87
CA LEU A 652 -15.50 7.11 -3.06
C LEU A 652 -14.09 6.54 -2.92
N SER A 653 -13.75 5.57 -3.76
CA SER A 653 -12.50 4.81 -3.74
C SER A 653 -11.77 4.86 -5.08
N ASN A 654 -11.93 5.95 -5.83
CA ASN A 654 -11.56 6.12 -7.24
C ASN A 654 -10.11 5.72 -7.55
N VAL A 655 -9.92 4.74 -8.43
CA VAL A 655 -8.59 4.23 -8.81
C VAL A 655 -7.71 5.32 -9.38
N THR A 656 -8.27 6.24 -10.16
CA THR A 656 -7.52 7.32 -10.83
C THR A 656 -6.87 8.34 -9.89
N ASN A 657 -7.32 8.41 -8.62
CA ASN A 657 -6.83 9.41 -7.66
C ASN A 657 -6.41 8.83 -6.30
N LEU A 658 -7.00 7.69 -5.89
CA LEU A 658 -6.97 7.24 -4.50
C LEU A 658 -6.32 5.86 -4.32
N TYR A 659 -5.85 5.21 -5.39
CA TYR A 659 -5.05 3.99 -5.32
C TYR A 659 -3.58 4.35 -5.11
N PHE A 660 -3.13 4.19 -3.90
CA PHE A 660 -1.78 4.61 -3.49
C PHE A 660 -0.68 3.64 -3.90
N ASP A 661 -1.03 2.41 -4.27
CA ASP A 661 -0.15 1.42 -4.89
C ASP A 661 0.26 1.78 -6.32
N LEU A 662 -0.49 2.65 -7.01
CA LEU A 662 -0.08 3.16 -8.31
C LEU A 662 1.15 4.05 -8.19
N SER A 663 2.06 3.93 -9.17
CA SER A 663 3.31 4.69 -9.23
C SER A 663 3.06 6.20 -9.18
N TYR A 664 3.97 6.95 -8.57
CA TYR A 664 3.89 8.41 -8.52
C TYR A 664 4.05 9.06 -9.90
N ASP A 665 4.87 8.47 -10.76
CA ASP A 665 5.09 8.91 -12.15
C ASP A 665 5.55 7.74 -13.02
N GLY A 666 5.76 7.97 -14.32
CA GLY A 666 6.14 6.95 -15.29
C GLY A 666 7.61 6.56 -15.30
N HIS A 667 8.42 7.01 -14.34
CA HIS A 667 9.83 6.65 -14.28
C HIS A 667 10.01 5.17 -13.91
N PRO A 668 10.85 4.38 -14.63
CA PRO A 668 10.98 2.95 -14.37
C PRO A 668 11.44 2.59 -12.96
N ALA A 669 12.21 3.46 -12.30
CA ALA A 669 12.63 3.28 -10.91
C ALA A 669 11.59 3.76 -9.88
N GLU A 670 10.43 4.29 -10.31
CA GLU A 670 9.33 4.59 -9.42
C GLU A 670 8.52 3.31 -9.17
N PRO A 671 8.48 2.79 -7.93
CA PRO A 671 7.79 1.55 -7.66
C PRO A 671 6.26 1.72 -7.75
N GLY A 672 5.55 0.65 -8.05
CA GLY A 672 4.09 0.60 -8.12
C GLY A 672 3.57 0.07 -9.44
N LEU A 673 2.25 -0.08 -9.53
CA LEU A 673 1.53 -0.42 -10.75
C LEU A 673 1.11 0.86 -11.48
N ASN A 674 0.55 0.74 -12.69
CA ASN A 674 0.11 1.89 -13.47
C ASN A 674 -1.16 1.63 -14.30
N TRP A 675 -1.81 0.51 -14.09
CA TRP A 675 -3.00 0.12 -14.87
C TRP A 675 -4.15 1.13 -14.78
N GLY A 676 -4.31 1.79 -13.64
CA GLY A 676 -5.31 2.84 -13.39
C GLY A 676 -4.79 4.27 -13.60
N GLY A 677 -3.53 4.46 -13.99
CA GLY A 677 -2.87 5.75 -14.15
C GLY A 677 -1.67 5.94 -13.22
N TYR A 678 -1.32 7.20 -12.97
CA TYR A 678 -0.29 7.59 -12.00
C TYR A 678 -0.92 8.43 -10.90
N VAL A 679 -0.64 8.06 -9.66
CA VAL A 679 -1.20 8.76 -8.49
C VAL A 679 -0.07 9.37 -7.68
N ASP A 680 0.17 10.66 -7.86
CA ASP A 680 1.04 11.46 -7.00
C ASP A 680 0.23 12.20 -5.92
N THR A 681 0.91 13.01 -5.12
CA THR A 681 0.25 13.79 -4.06
C THR A 681 -0.72 14.82 -4.60
N LYS A 682 -0.41 15.47 -5.75
CA LYS A 682 -1.29 16.44 -6.39
C LYS A 682 -2.54 15.76 -6.96
N THR A 683 -2.39 14.56 -7.50
CA THR A 683 -3.49 13.74 -8.02
C THR A 683 -4.46 13.34 -6.90
N ALA A 684 -3.96 12.87 -5.76
CA ALA A 684 -4.79 12.58 -4.59
C ALA A 684 -5.45 13.85 -4.02
N TRP A 685 -4.71 14.94 -3.93
CA TRP A 685 -5.19 16.22 -3.40
C TRP A 685 -6.24 16.90 -4.29
N ARG A 686 -6.11 16.81 -5.62
CA ARG A 686 -7.08 17.43 -6.56
C ARG A 686 -8.34 16.61 -6.76
N PHE A 687 -8.49 15.46 -6.11
CA PHE A 687 -9.71 14.67 -6.17
C PHE A 687 -10.95 15.55 -5.89
N SER A 688 -11.96 15.44 -6.72
CA SER A 688 -13.11 16.34 -6.74
C SER A 688 -14.42 15.54 -6.57
N PRO A 689 -14.87 15.25 -5.35
CA PRO A 689 -16.10 14.50 -5.12
C PRO A 689 -17.35 15.04 -5.83
N ASN A 690 -17.45 16.35 -5.98
CA ASN A 690 -18.57 17.01 -6.63
C ASN A 690 -18.37 17.26 -8.15
N ASN A 691 -17.18 16.99 -8.69
CA ASN A 691 -16.90 16.95 -10.14
C ASN A 691 -15.82 15.91 -10.45
N GLN A 692 -16.18 14.65 -10.45
CA GLN A 692 -15.24 13.56 -10.73
C GLN A 692 -14.74 13.56 -12.18
N PHE A 693 -15.49 14.15 -13.11
CA PHE A 693 -15.09 14.26 -14.51
C PHE A 693 -13.77 15.03 -14.69
N ALA A 694 -13.55 16.04 -13.86
CA ALA A 694 -12.36 16.90 -13.89
C ALA A 694 -11.31 16.51 -12.82
N ALA A 695 -11.44 15.36 -12.18
CA ALA A 695 -10.49 14.91 -11.17
C ALA A 695 -9.13 14.47 -11.77
N VAL A 696 -9.13 13.98 -13.01
CA VAL A 696 -7.94 13.59 -13.78
C VAL A 696 -7.99 14.19 -15.17
N LEU A 697 -6.88 14.76 -15.62
CA LEU A 697 -6.79 15.45 -16.92
C LEU A 697 -6.25 14.57 -18.04
N LYS A 698 -5.44 13.56 -17.71
CA LYS A 698 -4.77 12.69 -18.69
C LYS A 698 -4.88 11.23 -18.28
N ASP A 699 -4.96 10.35 -19.26
CA ASP A 699 -4.89 8.90 -19.05
C ASP A 699 -3.44 8.42 -18.79
N VAL A 700 -3.28 7.10 -18.60
CA VAL A 700 -1.98 6.45 -18.37
C VAL A 700 -1.02 6.59 -19.55
N GLN A 701 -1.49 6.88 -20.74
CA GLN A 701 -0.71 7.09 -21.95
C GLN A 701 -0.42 8.57 -22.25
N GLY A 702 -0.94 9.49 -21.41
CA GLY A 702 -0.74 10.92 -21.57
C GLY A 702 -1.73 11.61 -22.52
N ASN A 703 -2.78 10.90 -22.96
CA ASN A 703 -3.85 11.49 -23.75
C ASN A 703 -4.79 12.30 -22.86
N ASP A 704 -5.36 13.38 -23.42
CA ASP A 704 -6.33 14.21 -22.70
C ASP A 704 -7.62 13.43 -22.46
N MET A 705 -8.16 13.52 -21.24
CA MET A 705 -9.47 12.96 -20.91
C MET A 705 -10.58 13.78 -21.58
N PRO A 706 -11.66 13.16 -22.07
CA PRO A 706 -12.76 13.86 -22.77
C PRO A 706 -13.72 14.56 -21.79
N ILE A 707 -13.18 15.37 -20.87
CA ILE A 707 -13.89 15.98 -19.73
C ILE A 707 -15.12 16.77 -20.19
N ALA A 708 -14.98 17.63 -21.20
CA ALA A 708 -16.09 18.43 -21.69
C ALA A 708 -17.25 17.58 -22.24
N GLN A 709 -16.93 16.44 -22.88
CA GLN A 709 -17.94 15.48 -23.31
C GLN A 709 -18.65 14.87 -22.11
N TRP A 710 -17.90 14.38 -21.13
CA TRP A 710 -18.45 13.75 -19.93
C TRP A 710 -19.34 14.70 -19.13
N GLU A 711 -18.86 15.93 -18.89
CA GLU A 711 -19.63 16.96 -18.18
C GLU A 711 -20.96 17.33 -18.87
N ASN A 712 -21.06 17.13 -20.18
CA ASN A 712 -22.26 17.47 -20.96
C ASN A 712 -23.19 16.27 -21.18
N THR A 713 -22.71 15.04 -21.15
CA THR A 713 -23.47 13.86 -21.57
C THR A 713 -23.73 12.86 -20.45
N MET A 714 -22.91 12.87 -19.39
CA MET A 714 -23.05 11.89 -18.32
C MET A 714 -23.90 12.41 -17.16
N GLU A 715 -24.45 11.47 -16.38
CA GLU A 715 -25.27 11.78 -15.22
C GLU A 715 -24.41 12.36 -14.09
N TRP A 716 -24.82 13.52 -13.58
CA TRP A 716 -24.21 14.18 -12.42
C TRP A 716 -24.81 13.68 -11.10
N LEU A 717 -24.10 13.95 -10.00
CA LEU A 717 -24.63 13.74 -8.65
C LEU A 717 -25.80 14.69 -8.40
N LYS A 718 -26.97 14.14 -8.16
CA LYS A 718 -28.19 14.88 -7.85
C LYS A 718 -28.21 15.36 -6.39
N PRO A 719 -29.00 16.41 -6.05
CA PRO A 719 -29.11 16.89 -4.67
C PRO A 719 -29.44 15.79 -3.66
N GLU A 720 -30.39 14.92 -3.98
CA GLU A 720 -30.81 13.77 -3.16
C GLU A 720 -29.71 12.72 -3.00
N GLY A 721 -28.90 12.51 -4.05
CA GLY A 721 -27.77 11.56 -4.01
C GLY A 721 -26.60 12.03 -3.13
N LYS A 722 -26.50 13.34 -2.85
CA LYS A 722 -25.40 13.88 -2.03
C LYS A 722 -25.33 13.30 -0.63
N SER A 723 -26.46 13.01 0.00
CA SER A 723 -26.55 12.41 1.34
C SER A 723 -26.05 10.96 1.36
N HIS A 724 -26.01 10.31 0.21
CA HIS A 724 -25.52 8.95 0.05
C HIS A 724 -24.01 8.87 -0.17
N ILE A 725 -23.32 9.98 -0.46
CA ILE A 725 -21.85 10.00 -0.47
C ILE A 725 -21.36 10.08 0.97
N LYS A 726 -20.99 8.92 1.55
CA LYS A 726 -20.56 8.85 2.97
C LYS A 726 -19.17 9.39 3.19
N GLY A 727 -18.29 9.28 2.18
CA GLY A 727 -16.94 9.80 2.28
C GLY A 727 -15.98 9.28 1.23
N ILE A 728 -14.69 9.33 1.58
CA ILE A 728 -13.56 9.06 0.68
C ILE A 728 -12.62 8.07 1.34
N GLN A 729 -12.08 7.14 0.56
CA GLN A 729 -11.07 6.19 1.02
C GLN A 729 -9.89 6.12 0.05
N GLY A 730 -8.66 6.11 0.59
CA GLY A 730 -7.45 5.77 -0.14
C GLY A 730 -7.12 4.29 0.01
N GLN A 731 -6.70 3.63 -1.05
CA GLN A 731 -6.38 2.21 -1.09
C GLN A 731 -4.87 1.99 -1.22
N LEU A 732 -4.34 1.01 -0.49
CA LEU A 732 -3.00 0.47 -0.70
C LEU A 732 -3.08 -1.04 -0.87
N TRP A 733 -3.05 -1.48 -2.12
CA TRP A 733 -2.82 -2.88 -2.48
C TRP A 733 -1.33 -3.20 -2.37
N THR A 734 -0.98 -4.45 -2.05
CA THR A 734 0.39 -4.75 -1.61
C THR A 734 1.17 -5.71 -2.51
N GLU A 735 0.78 -5.92 -3.74
CA GLU A 735 1.51 -6.76 -4.71
C GLU A 735 3.00 -6.35 -4.83
N THR A 736 3.26 -5.06 -4.79
CA THR A 736 4.62 -4.50 -4.88
C THR A 736 5.16 -3.97 -3.54
N VAL A 737 4.38 -4.02 -2.45
CA VAL A 737 4.69 -3.40 -1.16
C VAL A 737 5.13 -4.45 -0.14
N LYS A 738 6.43 -4.74 -0.07
CA LYS A 738 6.99 -5.86 0.71
C LYS A 738 7.51 -5.49 2.10
N THR A 739 7.74 -4.21 2.38
CA THR A 739 8.37 -3.76 3.63
C THR A 739 7.63 -2.57 4.24
N GLU A 740 7.83 -2.34 5.55
CA GLU A 740 7.32 -1.15 6.22
C GLU A 740 7.78 0.15 5.54
N SER A 741 9.04 0.20 5.10
CA SER A 741 9.57 1.37 4.40
C SER A 741 8.84 1.62 3.08
N MET A 742 8.52 0.58 2.31
CA MET A 742 7.73 0.70 1.10
C MET A 742 6.30 1.11 1.41
N LEU A 743 5.66 0.53 2.43
CA LEU A 743 4.31 0.92 2.85
C LEU A 743 4.22 2.44 3.08
N PHE A 744 5.14 2.99 3.86
CA PHE A 744 5.14 4.44 4.11
C PHE A 744 5.60 5.29 2.91
N TYR A 745 6.44 4.76 2.03
CA TYR A 745 6.80 5.41 0.78
C TYR A 745 5.57 5.61 -0.12
N TYR A 746 4.74 4.59 -0.26
CA TYR A 746 3.50 4.66 -1.06
C TYR A 746 2.43 5.51 -0.40
N THR A 747 2.27 5.38 0.92
CA THR A 747 1.26 6.11 1.68
C THR A 747 1.56 7.61 1.75
N LEU A 748 2.81 7.98 1.96
CA LEU A 748 3.21 9.37 2.25
C LEU A 748 4.08 9.95 1.11
N PRO A 749 3.73 11.16 0.61
CA PRO A 749 2.76 12.10 1.14
C PRO A 749 1.35 12.05 0.51
N LYS A 750 0.95 11.02 -0.27
CA LYS A 750 -0.40 10.91 -0.88
C LYS A 750 -1.52 11.04 0.15
N LEU A 751 -1.36 10.41 1.33
CA LEU A 751 -2.30 10.49 2.46
C LEU A 751 -2.64 11.93 2.85
N LEU A 752 -1.70 12.86 2.74
CA LEU A 752 -1.94 14.26 3.08
C LEU A 752 -2.98 14.89 2.15
N GLY A 753 -2.92 14.54 0.86
CA GLY A 753 -3.91 14.97 -0.13
C GLY A 753 -5.30 14.39 0.13
N LEU A 754 -5.38 13.09 0.43
CA LEU A 754 -6.61 12.43 0.84
C LEU A 754 -7.23 13.09 2.08
N ALA A 755 -6.43 13.29 3.13
CA ALA A 755 -6.87 13.87 4.39
C ALA A 755 -7.45 15.27 4.21
N GLU A 756 -6.79 16.09 3.38
CA GLU A 756 -7.28 17.43 3.03
C GLU A 756 -8.66 17.36 2.37
N ARG A 757 -8.87 16.47 1.40
CA ARG A 757 -10.16 16.32 0.70
C ARG A 757 -11.26 15.70 1.57
N ALA A 758 -10.90 14.79 2.45
CA ALA A 758 -11.87 14.10 3.29
C ALA A 758 -12.36 14.95 4.48
N TRP A 759 -11.52 15.87 4.96
CA TRP A 759 -11.80 16.68 6.14
C TRP A 759 -12.26 18.10 5.81
N THR A 760 -11.53 18.85 4.94
CA THR A 760 -11.80 20.27 4.71
C THR A 760 -13.11 20.52 3.98
N PRO A 761 -13.77 21.66 4.21
CA PRO A 761 -14.91 22.08 3.39
C PRO A 761 -14.62 22.05 1.90
N GLU A 762 -15.69 21.99 1.10
CA GLU A 762 -15.58 22.04 -0.35
C GLU A 762 -14.86 23.31 -0.82
N PRO A 763 -13.73 23.18 -1.55
CA PRO A 763 -13.04 24.36 -2.06
C PRO A 763 -13.77 24.96 -3.26
N ALA A 764 -13.59 26.26 -3.48
CA ALA A 764 -14.32 27.04 -4.50
C ALA A 764 -14.15 26.53 -5.94
N TRP A 765 -13.10 25.77 -6.23
CA TRP A 765 -12.84 25.19 -7.55
C TRP A 765 -13.50 23.83 -7.79
N GLU A 766 -13.88 23.09 -6.74
CA GLU A 766 -14.22 21.68 -6.85
C GLU A 766 -15.44 21.42 -7.74
N ALA A 767 -16.58 22.07 -7.45
CA ALA A 767 -17.81 21.87 -8.20
C ALA A 767 -17.85 22.61 -9.55
N LYS A 768 -16.84 23.46 -9.84
CA LYS A 768 -16.79 24.15 -11.12
C LYS A 768 -16.50 23.19 -12.25
N ARG A 769 -17.15 23.42 -13.42
CA ARG A 769 -16.81 22.75 -14.67
C ARG A 769 -15.35 23.01 -15.05
N ASN A 770 -14.77 22.10 -15.80
CA ASN A 770 -13.40 22.23 -16.28
C ASN A 770 -13.23 23.53 -17.10
N SER A 771 -12.39 24.43 -16.62
CA SER A 771 -12.18 25.77 -17.21
C SER A 771 -10.86 26.38 -16.72
N PRO A 772 -10.31 27.37 -17.42
CA PRO A 772 -9.13 28.12 -16.97
C PRO A 772 -9.32 28.77 -15.59
N GLU A 773 -10.54 29.24 -15.26
CA GLU A 773 -10.86 29.79 -13.94
C GLU A 773 -10.73 28.74 -12.84
N ARG A 774 -11.28 27.52 -13.09
CA ARG A 774 -11.14 26.40 -12.16
C ARG A 774 -9.67 26.07 -11.89
N GLU A 775 -8.87 25.94 -12.94
CA GLU A 775 -7.44 25.61 -12.80
C GLU A 775 -6.65 26.73 -12.11
N LYS A 776 -7.00 28.00 -12.33
CA LYS A 776 -6.38 29.13 -11.60
C LYS A 776 -6.64 29.05 -10.10
N LEU A 777 -7.88 28.79 -9.68
CA LEU A 777 -8.24 28.63 -8.26
C LEU A 777 -7.55 27.39 -7.65
N LEU A 778 -7.57 26.28 -8.36
CA LEU A 778 -6.92 25.04 -7.95
C LEU A 778 -5.41 25.25 -7.76
N ASN A 779 -4.73 25.91 -8.70
CA ASN A 779 -3.29 26.16 -8.60
C ASN A 779 -2.93 27.10 -7.44
N ALA A 780 -3.80 28.10 -7.12
CA ALA A 780 -3.60 28.94 -5.95
C ALA A 780 -3.68 28.16 -4.64
N ASP A 781 -4.66 27.26 -4.50
CA ASP A 781 -4.79 26.40 -3.32
C ASP A 781 -3.65 25.36 -3.25
N TRP A 782 -3.25 24.79 -4.40
CA TRP A 782 -2.12 23.87 -4.48
C TRP A 782 -0.82 24.52 -4.02
N GLN A 783 -0.58 25.76 -4.37
CA GLN A 783 0.57 26.56 -3.96
C GLN A 783 0.71 26.58 -2.42
N LEU A 784 -0.40 26.85 -1.71
CA LEU A 784 -0.43 26.86 -0.25
C LEU A 784 -0.19 25.46 0.33
N PHE A 785 -0.87 24.45 -0.23
CA PHE A 785 -0.75 23.07 0.23
C PHE A 785 0.66 22.52 0.02
N ALA A 786 1.26 22.69 -1.17
CA ALA A 786 2.60 22.22 -1.49
C ALA A 786 3.68 22.84 -0.57
N ASN A 787 3.55 24.12 -0.26
CA ASN A 787 4.42 24.82 0.67
C ASN A 787 4.24 24.33 2.11
N LYS A 788 3.00 24.08 2.57
CA LYS A 788 2.71 23.46 3.87
C LYS A 788 3.39 22.09 3.99
N VAL A 789 3.24 21.25 2.97
CA VAL A 789 3.86 19.92 2.91
C VAL A 789 5.39 20.03 2.99
N GLY A 790 6.03 20.84 2.14
CA GLY A 790 7.50 20.92 2.05
C GLY A 790 8.16 21.64 3.23
N GLN A 791 7.56 22.74 3.69
CA GLN A 791 8.17 23.54 4.76
C GLN A 791 7.88 23.00 6.15
N HIS A 792 6.79 22.23 6.34
CA HIS A 792 6.32 21.83 7.66
C HIS A 792 6.09 20.31 7.80
N GLU A 793 5.17 19.72 7.02
CA GLU A 793 4.70 18.35 7.26
C GLU A 793 5.78 17.28 7.01
N LEU A 794 6.52 17.33 5.90
CA LEU A 794 7.57 16.36 5.63
C LEU A 794 8.69 16.42 6.66
N LYS A 795 9.01 17.62 7.18
CA LYS A 795 10.00 17.79 8.26
C LYS A 795 9.49 17.17 9.57
N LYS A 796 8.18 17.27 9.86
CA LYS A 796 7.57 16.66 11.04
C LYS A 796 7.53 15.14 10.90
N LEU A 797 7.17 14.61 9.73
CA LEU A 797 7.15 13.18 9.44
C LEU A 797 8.51 12.49 9.56
N ASP A 798 9.61 13.24 9.48
CA ASP A 798 10.95 12.69 9.75
C ASP A 798 11.14 12.24 11.21
N TYR A 799 10.32 12.72 12.16
CA TYR A 799 10.56 12.51 13.60
C TYR A 799 9.33 12.05 14.38
N ILE A 800 8.12 12.51 14.05
CA ILE A 800 6.89 12.17 14.79
C ILE A 800 6.67 10.65 14.80
N PHE A 801 6.26 10.08 15.95
CA PHE A 801 6.03 8.65 16.15
C PHE A 801 7.21 7.76 15.72
N GLY A 802 8.43 8.24 15.85
CA GLY A 802 9.66 7.53 15.46
C GLY A 802 10.07 7.72 13.99
N GLY A 803 9.39 8.61 13.26
CA GLY A 803 9.70 8.95 11.87
C GLY A 803 9.13 7.97 10.84
N TYR A 804 8.90 8.45 9.62
CA TYR A 804 8.30 7.70 8.52
C TYR A 804 9.17 7.76 7.26
N SER A 805 9.24 6.64 6.53
CA SER A 805 9.98 6.52 5.27
C SER A 805 9.15 7.04 4.09
N TYR A 806 8.62 8.26 4.18
CA TYR A 806 7.86 8.88 3.08
C TYR A 806 8.71 9.05 1.81
N ARG A 807 8.05 9.17 0.64
CA ARG A 807 8.74 9.43 -0.63
C ARG A 807 9.40 10.81 -0.61
N VAL A 808 10.72 10.85 -0.78
CA VAL A 808 11.47 12.09 -1.08
C VAL A 808 11.47 12.25 -2.59
N PRO A 809 10.77 13.26 -3.15
CA PRO A 809 10.65 13.40 -4.61
C PRO A 809 11.99 13.79 -5.23
N PRO A 810 12.33 13.25 -6.43
CA PRO A 810 13.48 13.75 -7.18
C PRO A 810 13.25 15.18 -7.66
N PRO A 811 14.30 16.01 -7.80
CA PRO A 811 14.17 17.38 -8.26
C PRO A 811 13.82 17.48 -9.76
N GLY A 812 13.12 18.55 -10.14
CA GLY A 812 13.11 19.04 -11.50
C GLY A 812 14.35 19.90 -11.72
N ALA A 813 14.97 19.78 -12.90
CA ALA A 813 16.15 20.58 -13.22
C ALA A 813 16.28 20.86 -14.73
N ARG A 814 16.78 22.05 -15.08
CA ARG A 814 16.96 22.48 -16.48
C ARG A 814 18.18 23.38 -16.61
N ILE A 815 18.88 23.26 -17.73
CA ILE A 815 19.98 24.17 -18.08
C ILE A 815 19.40 25.30 -18.94
N VAL A 816 19.57 26.55 -18.50
CA VAL A 816 19.13 27.77 -19.20
C VAL A 816 20.26 28.78 -19.18
N ASN A 817 20.80 29.18 -20.33
CA ASN A 817 21.92 30.10 -20.46
C ASN A 817 23.12 29.71 -19.58
N ASP A 818 23.59 28.46 -19.73
CA ASP A 818 24.71 27.87 -18.98
C ASP A 818 24.51 27.83 -17.44
N LYS A 819 23.29 28.04 -16.97
CA LYS A 819 22.92 27.93 -15.55
C LYS A 819 21.94 26.82 -15.32
N VAL A 820 22.18 26.02 -14.29
CA VAL A 820 21.25 24.98 -13.83
C VAL A 820 20.19 25.60 -12.91
N LYS A 821 18.94 25.59 -13.35
CA LYS A 821 17.76 25.91 -12.52
C LYS A 821 17.19 24.62 -11.97
N VAL A 822 16.78 24.65 -10.69
CA VAL A 822 16.24 23.48 -9.98
C VAL A 822 14.98 23.88 -9.22
N ASN A 823 13.96 23.01 -9.23
CA ASN A 823 12.74 23.17 -8.45
C ASN A 823 12.35 21.86 -7.74
N SER A 824 11.32 21.92 -6.93
CA SER A 824 10.77 20.80 -6.16
C SER A 824 9.25 20.88 -6.12
N PRO A 825 8.51 19.75 -6.14
CA PRO A 825 7.05 19.76 -5.97
C PRO A 825 6.63 20.28 -4.59
N PHE A 826 7.55 20.22 -3.60
CA PHE A 826 7.32 20.70 -2.23
C PHE A 826 8.40 21.73 -1.85
N PRO A 827 8.14 23.05 -2.06
CA PRO A 827 9.09 24.08 -1.71
C PRO A 827 9.49 24.04 -0.24
N GLY A 828 10.77 24.38 0.05
CA GLY A 828 11.33 24.33 1.40
C GLY A 828 12.02 23.03 1.78
N MET A 829 12.00 22.00 0.93
CA MET A 829 12.87 20.83 1.04
C MET A 829 14.32 21.22 0.69
N MET A 830 15.29 20.49 1.27
CA MET A 830 16.71 20.79 1.10
C MET A 830 17.25 20.19 -0.22
N ILE A 831 17.64 21.02 -1.16
CA ILE A 831 18.27 20.59 -2.42
C ILE A 831 19.79 20.74 -2.27
N ARG A 832 20.55 19.70 -2.68
CA ARG A 832 22.02 19.70 -2.66
C ARG A 832 22.58 19.22 -3.98
N TYR A 833 23.82 19.63 -4.28
CA TYR A 833 24.47 19.30 -5.54
C TYR A 833 25.99 19.14 -5.40
N THR A 834 26.59 18.47 -6.38
CA THR A 834 28.04 18.35 -6.63
C THR A 834 28.36 18.78 -8.06
N LEU A 835 29.60 19.18 -8.33
CA LEU A 835 30.09 19.59 -9.66
C LEU A 835 31.25 18.72 -10.15
N ASP A 836 31.64 17.72 -9.40
CA ASP A 836 32.75 16.80 -9.66
C ASP A 836 32.30 15.41 -10.07
N GLY A 837 30.97 15.22 -10.28
CA GLY A 837 30.39 13.95 -10.65
C GLY A 837 30.19 12.96 -9.49
N SER A 838 30.57 13.32 -8.25
CA SER A 838 30.29 12.52 -7.05
C SER A 838 28.81 12.57 -6.67
N GLU A 839 28.29 11.54 -5.98
CA GLU A 839 26.91 11.54 -5.46
C GLU A 839 26.77 12.63 -4.38
N PRO A 840 25.67 13.42 -4.43
CA PRO A 840 25.37 14.38 -3.38
C PRO A 840 25.20 13.69 -2.02
N THR A 841 25.72 14.32 -0.97
CA THR A 841 25.57 13.90 0.42
C THR A 841 24.87 15.00 1.23
N LYS A 842 24.51 14.69 2.49
CA LYS A 842 23.96 15.69 3.42
C LYS A 842 24.91 16.90 3.64
N ASP A 843 26.19 16.77 3.33
CA ASP A 843 27.22 17.79 3.52
C ASP A 843 27.61 18.49 2.21
N SER A 844 27.08 18.05 1.06
CA SER A 844 27.31 18.71 -0.25
C SER A 844 26.72 20.12 -0.30
N LYS A 845 27.14 20.91 -1.28
CA LYS A 845 26.65 22.29 -1.45
C LYS A 845 25.14 22.36 -1.53
N ARG A 846 24.54 23.30 -0.81
CA ARG A 846 23.13 23.60 -0.86
C ARG A 846 22.81 24.44 -2.11
N TYR A 847 21.74 24.08 -2.81
CA TYR A 847 21.21 24.87 -3.92
C TYR A 847 20.33 26.01 -3.38
N GLU A 848 20.73 27.25 -3.61
CA GLU A 848 19.99 28.45 -3.19
C GLU A 848 19.65 29.36 -4.37
N LYS A 849 20.42 29.28 -5.46
CA LYS A 849 20.23 30.05 -6.70
C LYS A 849 20.75 29.26 -7.88
N PRO A 850 20.41 29.65 -9.12
CA PRO A 850 20.92 29.00 -10.33
C PRO A 850 22.43 28.88 -10.33
N VAL A 851 22.96 27.69 -10.66
CA VAL A 851 24.38 27.33 -10.60
C VAL A 851 24.96 27.36 -12.00
N ASP A 852 26.09 28.09 -12.17
CA ASP A 852 26.84 28.12 -13.44
C ASP A 852 27.44 26.73 -13.74
N LEU A 853 27.20 26.20 -14.95
CA LEU A 853 27.72 24.92 -15.41
C LEU A 853 28.71 25.17 -16.58
N LYS A 854 29.98 24.91 -16.33
CA LYS A 854 31.03 25.05 -17.34
C LYS A 854 30.94 23.95 -18.38
N LYS A 855 31.37 24.21 -19.61
CA LYS A 855 31.44 23.20 -20.68
C LYS A 855 32.23 21.98 -20.23
N GLY A 856 31.63 20.79 -20.38
CA GLY A 856 32.23 19.52 -19.97
C GLY A 856 32.11 19.17 -18.48
N GLN A 857 31.50 20.05 -17.67
CA GLN A 857 31.24 19.80 -16.24
C GLN A 857 29.94 19.02 -16.08
N ILE A 858 29.90 18.13 -15.10
CA ILE A 858 28.72 17.35 -14.71
C ILE A 858 28.22 17.86 -13.36
N ILE A 859 26.92 18.11 -13.26
CA ILE A 859 26.26 18.39 -11.98
C ILE A 859 25.37 17.19 -11.59
N LYS A 860 25.46 16.78 -10.33
CA LYS A 860 24.52 15.84 -9.71
C LYS A 860 23.73 16.53 -8.62
N ILE A 861 22.41 16.27 -8.58
CA ILE A 861 21.47 17.03 -7.74
C ILE A 861 20.51 16.04 -7.06
N ALA A 862 20.27 16.23 -5.77
CA ALA A 862 19.26 15.45 -5.04
C ALA A 862 18.52 16.31 -4.00
N ILE A 863 17.32 15.89 -3.63
CA ILE A 863 16.55 16.44 -2.51
C ILE A 863 16.80 15.59 -1.27
N PHE A 864 16.93 16.27 -0.13
CA PHE A 864 17.14 15.62 1.17
C PHE A 864 16.00 15.94 2.12
N SER A 865 15.59 14.94 2.89
CA SER A 865 14.74 15.10 4.07
C SER A 865 15.54 15.67 5.25
N SER A 866 14.86 16.10 6.32
CA SER A 866 15.52 16.68 7.48
C SER A 866 16.35 15.66 8.28
N ASN A 867 16.03 14.38 8.19
CA ASN A 867 16.78 13.28 8.81
C ASN A 867 17.83 12.65 7.89
N GLY A 868 18.06 13.23 6.68
CA GLY A 868 19.15 12.88 5.78
C GLY A 868 18.85 11.80 4.74
N ARG A 869 17.57 11.33 4.60
CA ARG A 869 17.17 10.48 3.48
C ARG A 869 17.21 11.28 2.18
N MET A 870 17.55 10.62 1.08
CA MET A 870 17.82 11.26 -0.21
C MET A 870 16.84 10.75 -1.29
N SER A 871 16.50 11.61 -2.23
CA SER A 871 15.80 11.24 -3.48
C SER A 871 16.74 10.51 -4.45
N ARG A 872 16.19 10.02 -5.57
CA ARG A 872 17.02 9.68 -6.73
C ARG A 872 17.85 10.91 -7.15
N THR A 873 19.08 10.65 -7.65
CA THR A 873 20.01 11.70 -8.08
C THR A 873 19.80 12.02 -9.55
N VAL A 874 19.55 13.30 -9.84
CA VAL A 874 19.52 13.83 -11.20
C VAL A 874 20.93 14.18 -11.66
N THR A 875 21.30 13.77 -12.88
CA THR A 875 22.62 14.05 -13.49
C THR A 875 22.44 14.89 -14.77
N LEU A 876 23.13 16.02 -14.86
CA LEU A 876 23.12 16.89 -16.05
C LEU A 876 24.55 17.27 -16.49
N PRO A 877 24.79 17.43 -17.80
CA PRO A 877 23.89 17.22 -18.91
C PRO A 877 23.60 15.72 -19.11
N ALA A 878 22.39 15.39 -19.55
CA ALA A 878 22.01 14.04 -19.96
C ALA A 878 22.18 13.87 -21.47
N LYS A 879 22.29 12.59 -21.91
CA LYS A 879 22.25 12.28 -23.33
C LYS A 879 20.83 12.46 -23.88
N PRO A 880 20.67 12.97 -25.10
CA PRO A 880 19.34 13.08 -25.69
C PRO A 880 18.59 11.73 -25.70
N GLY A 881 17.34 11.71 -25.23
CA GLY A 881 16.49 10.52 -25.20
C GLY A 881 16.77 9.52 -24.04
N GLU A 882 17.73 9.81 -23.15
CA GLU A 882 17.99 9.02 -21.95
C GLU A 882 17.44 9.70 -20.70
N LEU A 883 17.06 8.89 -19.70
CA LEU A 883 16.67 9.38 -18.38
C LEU A 883 17.84 10.11 -17.71
N THR A 884 17.52 11.10 -16.87
CA THR A 884 18.48 11.91 -16.10
C THR A 884 18.86 11.32 -14.76
N ASP A 885 18.11 10.30 -14.26
CA ASP A 885 18.19 9.69 -12.93
C ASP A 885 18.00 8.16 -12.92
#